data_e229c7d2dba735913495b9ef28a6c09b
#
_entry.id   e229c7d2dba735913495b9ef28a6c09b
#
_cell.length_a   1.000
_cell.length_b   1.000
_cell.length_c   1.000
_cell.angle_alpha   90.00
_cell.angle_beta   90.00
_cell.angle_gamma   90.00
#
_symmetry.space_group_name_H-M   'P 1'
#
loop_
_entity.id
_entity.type
_entity.pdbx_description
1 polymer ?
#
loop_
_entity_poly.entity_id
_entity_poly.type
_entity_poly.pdbx_seq_one_letter_code
_entity_poly.pdbx_strand_id
1 'polypeptide(L)'
;MADEQMTERPKDRPWVMRTYAGHSSAAASNALYRRNLAKGQTGLSVAFDLPTQTGHDPDHVLARGEVGKVGVPISHVGDMRALFDGIPLAEMNTSMTINATAMWLLALYDAVAEEQAEEAGADPGEARRRLAGTTQNDIVKEYLSRGTHVFGPGPSLRLITDMIAYTVTEIPRWNPINICSYHLQEAGATPVQELAYSLSTATAVLDAVVAAGQVPQESLGDVVGRISFFANAGVRFVEEMCKMRAFVQLWDELTQERYGVQDPKQRRFRYGVQVNSLGLTEAQPENNVQRIVLEMLAVTLSKDARARAVQLPAWNEALGLPRPWDQQWSLRIQQVLAYESDLLEHEDIFAGSTVVEAKVAELVAGAKEEMARIEAMGGVIEAVESGYLKSALVASHAERRRRIEAGVDKVVGVNCFQGTEPSPLTADLDTAIHVADPDVEERAVEAVRRWRDERDADPDRRAAARDALERLRTDAASTTNLMAASIECARAGVTTGEWTDALREVFGEYRAHTGVSSAPVAGGPDRMSTAEDSGVTDWRGELADVRDAVRRTGDELGTHLRFLVGKPGLDGHSNGAEQVAVRARDAGFEVVYQGIRLTPEQIVAAAVAEDVHVVGLSILSGSHMSLVPEVLTGLREAGATDVPVIVGGIIPDADARRLRELGVAAVFTPKDFGLNDIMGQVVEVIRRARGLDSRPE
;
A
#
# COMPACT_ATOMS: atom_id res chain seq x y z
N MET A 1 -54.01 25.66 17.11
CA MET A 1 -53.12 24.95 16.20
C MET A 1 -51.82 24.73 16.97
N ALA A 2 -51.60 23.51 17.36
CA ALA A 2 -50.42 23.15 18.16
C ALA A 2 -49.16 23.23 17.29
N ASP A 3 -48.19 24.01 17.74
CA ASP A 3 -46.81 23.91 17.30
C ASP A 3 -46.31 22.50 17.65
N GLU A 4 -46.40 21.57 16.73
CA GLU A 4 -45.61 20.35 16.77
C GLU A 4 -44.16 20.76 16.65
N GLN A 5 -43.48 20.94 17.77
CA GLN A 5 -42.04 20.94 17.84
C GLN A 5 -41.58 19.63 17.18
N MET A 6 -41.12 19.71 15.95
CA MET A 6 -40.35 18.63 15.33
C MET A 6 -39.14 18.37 16.23
N THR A 7 -39.28 17.39 17.12
CA THR A 7 -38.12 16.86 17.86
C THR A 7 -37.20 16.22 16.85
N GLU A 8 -36.13 16.94 16.46
CA GLU A 8 -35.08 16.38 15.66
C GLU A 8 -34.57 15.10 16.34
N ARG A 9 -34.62 13.97 15.63
CA ARG A 9 -34.00 12.73 16.13
C ARG A 9 -32.53 13.00 16.35
N PRO A 10 -31.93 12.51 17.45
CA PRO A 10 -30.50 12.68 17.67
C PRO A 10 -29.74 11.92 16.58
N LYS A 11 -28.96 12.65 15.75
CA LYS A 11 -28.11 12.08 14.72
C LYS A 11 -26.82 11.52 15.33
N ASP A 12 -26.37 10.37 14.83
CA ASP A 12 -25.02 9.88 15.12
C ASP A 12 -23.97 10.88 14.61
N ARG A 13 -22.79 10.90 15.23
CA ARG A 13 -21.67 11.66 14.70
C ARG A 13 -21.12 10.97 13.45
N PRO A 14 -20.84 11.71 12.38
CA PRO A 14 -20.19 11.14 11.20
C PRO A 14 -18.78 10.65 11.53
N TRP A 15 -18.25 9.82 10.66
CA TRP A 15 -16.85 9.39 10.66
C TRP A 15 -15.89 10.57 10.43
N VAL A 16 -14.63 10.38 10.76
CA VAL A 16 -13.56 11.32 10.43
C VAL A 16 -13.35 11.31 8.92
N MET A 17 -13.56 12.46 8.29
CA MET A 17 -13.38 12.63 6.84
C MET A 17 -11.94 13.01 6.56
N ARG A 18 -11.24 12.17 5.79
CA ARG A 18 -9.83 12.34 5.47
C ARG A 18 -9.62 12.39 3.96
N THR A 19 -8.56 13.09 3.57
CA THR A 19 -7.96 12.99 2.25
C THR A 19 -6.52 12.53 2.44
N TYR A 20 -6.13 11.46 1.77
CA TYR A 20 -4.75 10.98 1.76
C TYR A 20 -3.93 11.95 0.92
N ALA A 21 -2.94 12.60 1.52
CA ALA A 21 -2.23 13.68 0.86
C ALA A 21 -0.77 13.79 1.35
N GLY A 22 0.09 14.13 0.43
CA GLY A 22 1.50 14.41 0.62
C GLY A 22 2.19 14.38 -0.74
N HIS A 23 3.03 15.38 -1.02
CA HIS A 23 3.77 15.45 -2.28
C HIS A 23 4.90 16.47 -2.18
N SER A 24 5.83 16.38 -3.08
CA SER A 24 6.89 17.36 -3.36
C SER A 24 7.76 17.67 -2.14
N SER A 25 7.35 18.58 -1.27
CA SER A 25 8.10 18.99 -0.08
C SER A 25 7.20 19.12 1.14
N ALA A 26 7.79 19.19 2.33
CA ALA A 26 7.07 19.43 3.57
C ALA A 26 6.25 20.72 3.53
N ALA A 27 6.79 21.82 3.03
CA ALA A 27 6.10 23.11 2.90
C ALA A 27 4.92 23.04 1.90
N ALA A 28 5.09 22.39 0.74
CA ALA A 28 4.02 22.21 -0.23
C ALA A 28 2.89 21.36 0.32
N SER A 29 3.23 20.27 1.03
CA SER A 29 2.27 19.41 1.71
C SER A 29 1.54 20.12 2.85
N ASN A 30 2.24 20.94 3.65
CA ASN A 30 1.62 21.79 4.68
C ASN A 30 0.55 22.71 4.06
N ALA A 31 0.89 23.41 2.98
CA ALA A 31 -0.05 24.28 2.28
C ALA A 31 -1.30 23.53 1.79
N LEU A 32 -1.13 22.29 1.32
CA LEU A 32 -2.24 21.41 0.92
C LEU A 32 -3.11 21.01 2.12
N TYR A 33 -2.50 20.60 3.24
CA TYR A 33 -3.23 20.23 4.47
C TYR A 33 -4.08 21.38 5.00
N ARG A 34 -3.50 22.56 5.11
CA ARG A 34 -4.21 23.77 5.56
C ARG A 34 -5.39 24.12 4.64
N ARG A 35 -5.24 23.99 3.33
CA ARG A 35 -6.35 24.17 2.38
C ARG A 35 -7.46 23.13 2.54
N ASN A 36 -7.10 21.87 2.77
CA ASN A 36 -8.07 20.79 2.95
C ASN A 36 -8.82 20.93 4.28
N LEU A 37 -8.14 21.30 5.36
CA LEU A 37 -8.76 21.61 6.65
C LEU A 37 -9.77 22.77 6.52
N ALA A 38 -9.42 23.82 5.79
CA ALA A 38 -10.32 24.95 5.52
C ALA A 38 -11.56 24.54 4.69
N LYS A 39 -11.52 23.43 3.96
CA LYS A 39 -12.65 22.88 3.19
C LYS A 39 -13.51 21.87 3.97
N GLY A 40 -13.22 21.70 5.28
CA GLY A 40 -14.02 20.84 6.17
C GLY A 40 -13.48 19.43 6.37
N GLN A 41 -12.21 19.16 6.01
CA GLN A 41 -11.52 17.96 6.45
C GLN A 41 -11.36 17.99 7.98
N THR A 42 -11.63 16.86 8.65
CA THR A 42 -11.66 16.81 10.12
C THR A 42 -10.49 16.06 10.77
N GLY A 43 -9.57 15.55 9.97
CA GLY A 43 -8.32 14.90 10.39
C GLY A 43 -7.36 14.78 9.23
N LEU A 44 -6.08 14.62 9.54
CA LEU A 44 -5.03 14.48 8.54
C LEU A 44 -4.76 13.01 8.21
N SER A 45 -4.40 12.75 6.95
CA SER A 45 -3.83 11.47 6.50
C SER A 45 -2.58 11.77 5.68
N VAL A 46 -1.42 11.54 6.27
CA VAL A 46 -0.12 11.91 5.72
C VAL A 46 0.42 10.79 4.86
N ALA A 47 0.68 11.09 3.58
CA ALA A 47 1.42 10.23 2.66
C ALA A 47 2.90 10.59 2.72
N PHE A 48 3.75 9.68 3.17
CA PHE A 48 5.21 9.81 3.07
C PHE A 48 5.72 9.18 1.78
N ASP A 49 6.79 9.71 1.23
CA ASP A 49 7.40 9.15 0.03
C ASP A 49 8.11 7.81 0.29
N LEU A 50 8.47 7.09 -0.76
CA LEU A 50 9.09 5.78 -0.64
C LEU A 50 10.46 5.79 0.04
N PRO A 51 11.36 6.77 -0.23
CA PRO A 51 12.60 6.88 0.52
C PRO A 51 12.37 6.99 2.03
N THR A 52 11.48 7.88 2.47
CA THR A 52 11.11 8.04 3.89
C THR A 52 10.56 6.72 4.49
N GLN A 53 9.66 6.03 3.80
CA GLN A 53 9.06 4.79 4.26
C GLN A 53 10.05 3.63 4.35
N THR A 54 11.09 3.62 3.52
CA THR A 54 12.10 2.56 3.46
C THR A 54 13.42 2.93 4.13
N GLY A 55 13.45 4.08 4.80
CA GLY A 55 14.59 4.51 5.61
C GLY A 55 15.81 4.90 4.79
N HIS A 56 15.59 5.69 3.76
CA HIS A 56 16.64 6.29 2.92
C HIS A 56 16.53 7.80 2.92
N ASP A 57 17.66 8.47 2.93
CA ASP A 57 17.72 9.90 2.66
C ASP A 57 17.60 10.18 1.14
N PRO A 58 17.18 11.37 0.73
CA PRO A 58 17.00 11.72 -0.69
C PRO A 58 18.23 11.51 -1.58
N ASP A 59 19.43 11.59 -1.03
CA ASP A 59 20.69 11.41 -1.76
C ASP A 59 21.17 9.95 -1.86
N HIS A 60 20.39 8.99 -1.34
CA HIS A 60 20.68 7.59 -1.48
C HIS A 60 20.39 7.08 -2.90
N VAL A 61 21.21 6.15 -3.42
CA VAL A 61 21.10 5.66 -4.81
C VAL A 61 19.70 5.08 -5.13
N LEU A 62 19.08 4.37 -4.19
CA LEU A 62 17.73 3.80 -4.37
C LEU A 62 16.62 4.84 -4.31
N ALA A 63 16.87 6.04 -3.77
CA ALA A 63 15.86 7.11 -3.68
C ALA A 63 15.65 7.83 -5.02
N ARG A 64 16.56 7.64 -5.98
CA ARG A 64 16.53 8.31 -7.28
C ARG A 64 15.21 8.07 -8.01
N GLY A 65 14.60 9.17 -8.42
CA GLY A 65 13.33 9.15 -9.13
C GLY A 65 12.08 8.95 -8.26
N GLU A 66 12.22 8.79 -6.92
CA GLU A 66 11.11 8.51 -6.01
C GLU A 66 10.84 9.65 -5.00
N VAL A 67 11.81 10.57 -4.82
CA VAL A 67 11.71 11.65 -3.82
C VAL A 67 10.56 12.59 -4.12
N GLY A 68 9.64 12.72 -3.17
CA GLY A 68 8.51 13.67 -3.24
C GLY A 68 7.43 13.34 -4.28
N LYS A 69 7.49 12.20 -4.97
CA LYS A 69 6.53 11.87 -6.05
C LYS A 69 5.21 11.32 -5.52
N VAL A 70 5.24 10.30 -4.69
CA VAL A 70 4.03 9.63 -4.17
C VAL A 70 3.82 9.89 -2.69
N GLY A 71 4.42 10.93 -2.16
CA GLY A 71 4.34 11.32 -0.76
C GLY A 71 5.30 12.46 -0.44
N VAL A 72 5.30 12.91 0.81
CA VAL A 72 6.19 13.96 1.29
C VAL A 72 7.50 13.36 1.81
N PRO A 73 8.67 13.86 1.36
CA PRO A 73 9.97 13.49 1.91
C PRO A 73 10.15 14.08 3.31
N ILE A 74 10.54 13.26 4.27
CA ILE A 74 10.89 13.66 5.64
C ILE A 74 12.23 13.04 6.00
N SER A 75 13.26 13.85 5.96
CA SER A 75 14.62 13.41 6.24
C SER A 75 15.02 13.68 7.70
N HIS A 76 14.47 14.69 8.35
CA HIS A 76 14.86 15.10 9.70
C HIS A 76 13.76 15.90 10.40
N VAL A 77 13.99 16.28 11.66
CA VAL A 77 13.03 17.04 12.48
C VAL A 77 12.64 18.38 11.87
N GLY A 78 13.53 19.04 11.12
CA GLY A 78 13.25 20.29 10.41
C GLY A 78 12.17 20.13 9.34
N ASP A 79 12.16 19.03 8.60
CA ASP A 79 11.09 18.72 7.63
C ASP A 79 9.77 18.47 8.34
N MET A 80 9.80 17.76 9.48
CA MET A 80 8.59 17.50 10.26
C MET A 80 7.99 18.79 10.83
N ARG A 81 8.83 19.76 11.29
CA ARG A 81 8.37 21.10 11.68
C ARG A 81 7.69 21.82 10.51
N ALA A 82 8.33 21.83 9.35
CA ALA A 82 7.79 22.49 8.16
C ALA A 82 6.46 21.84 7.70
N LEU A 83 6.33 20.51 7.84
CA LEU A 83 5.11 19.79 7.50
C LEU A 83 3.92 20.21 8.36
N PHE A 84 4.15 20.45 9.65
CA PHE A 84 3.09 20.80 10.61
C PHE A 84 3.11 22.27 11.05
N ASP A 85 3.79 23.14 10.32
CA ASP A 85 3.78 24.57 10.61
C ASP A 85 2.36 25.14 10.63
N GLY A 86 2.01 25.81 11.75
CA GLY A 86 0.68 26.38 11.97
C GLY A 86 -0.45 25.37 12.10
N ILE A 87 -0.16 24.08 12.32
CA ILE A 87 -1.13 23.01 12.63
C ILE A 87 -0.87 22.52 14.06
N PRO A 88 -1.79 22.76 15.01
CA PRO A 88 -1.61 22.38 16.42
C PRO A 88 -1.75 20.87 16.60
N LEU A 89 -0.63 20.18 16.85
CA LEU A 89 -0.58 18.71 16.95
C LEU A 89 -1.40 18.16 18.10
N ALA A 90 -1.44 18.84 19.25
CA ALA A 90 -2.24 18.42 20.41
C ALA A 90 -3.77 18.45 20.19
N GLU A 91 -4.23 19.09 19.11
CA GLU A 91 -5.66 19.21 18.77
C GLU A 91 -6.04 18.42 17.52
N MET A 92 -5.06 18.10 16.67
CA MET A 92 -5.26 17.43 15.38
C MET A 92 -5.23 15.91 15.51
N ASN A 93 -6.15 15.21 14.84
CA ASN A 93 -6.05 13.76 14.67
C ASN A 93 -5.27 13.45 13.40
N THR A 94 -4.07 12.89 13.55
CA THR A 94 -3.13 12.64 12.45
C THR A 94 -2.94 11.16 12.22
N SER A 95 -3.25 10.68 11.01
CA SER A 95 -2.90 9.33 10.54
C SER A 95 -1.65 9.41 9.68
N MET A 96 -0.69 8.54 9.93
CA MET A 96 0.58 8.49 9.21
C MET A 96 0.76 7.12 8.55
N THR A 97 0.87 7.12 7.21
CA THR A 97 1.14 5.91 6.44
C THR A 97 2.65 5.77 6.27
N ILE A 98 3.25 4.84 7.01
CA ILE A 98 4.71 4.76 7.13
C ILE A 98 5.21 3.34 6.86
N ASN A 99 5.07 2.43 7.81
CA ASN A 99 5.56 1.06 7.92
C ASN A 99 6.92 0.93 8.62
N ALA A 100 8.02 0.57 7.94
CA ALA A 100 9.28 0.20 8.60
C ALA A 100 9.89 1.32 9.47
N THR A 101 9.74 2.58 9.05
CA THR A 101 10.27 3.75 9.76
C THR A 101 9.26 4.41 10.71
N ALA A 102 8.19 3.69 11.08
CA ALA A 102 7.10 4.25 11.91
C ALA A 102 7.58 4.77 13.27
N MET A 103 8.48 4.05 13.93
CA MET A 103 9.07 4.48 15.21
C MET A 103 9.83 5.80 15.05
N TRP A 104 10.62 5.93 13.99
CA TRP A 104 11.37 7.14 13.69
C TRP A 104 10.48 8.35 13.44
N LEU A 105 9.47 8.20 12.58
CA LEU A 105 8.57 9.30 12.27
C LEU A 105 7.67 9.69 13.45
N LEU A 106 7.32 8.74 14.33
CA LEU A 106 6.67 9.06 15.60
C LEU A 106 7.61 9.83 16.54
N ALA A 107 8.89 9.48 16.57
CA ALA A 107 9.89 10.20 17.36
C ALA A 107 10.07 11.66 16.86
N LEU A 108 10.12 11.86 15.55
CA LEU A 108 10.14 13.22 14.96
C LEU A 108 8.85 14.00 15.28
N TYR A 109 7.70 13.35 15.20
CA TYR A 109 6.40 13.97 15.50
C TYR A 109 6.27 14.36 16.97
N ASP A 110 6.73 13.51 17.88
CA ASP A 110 6.76 13.78 19.33
C ASP A 110 7.69 14.95 19.67
N ALA A 111 8.89 15.00 19.07
CA ALA A 111 9.81 16.10 19.24
C ALA A 111 9.22 17.45 18.78
N VAL A 112 8.53 17.48 17.63
CA VAL A 112 7.85 18.69 17.15
C VAL A 112 6.68 19.08 18.04
N ALA A 113 5.94 18.10 18.60
CA ALA A 113 4.84 18.39 19.51
C ALA A 113 5.33 19.00 20.84
N GLU A 114 6.48 18.57 21.34
CA GLU A 114 7.15 19.20 22.50
C GLU A 114 7.53 20.64 22.19
N GLU A 115 8.19 20.87 21.06
CA GLU A 115 8.59 22.25 20.63
C GLU A 115 7.37 23.17 20.54
N GLN A 116 6.26 22.71 19.91
CA GLN A 116 5.02 23.49 19.84
C GLN A 116 4.43 23.79 21.24
N ALA A 117 4.53 22.86 22.17
CA ALA A 117 4.07 23.09 23.55
C ALA A 117 4.93 24.11 24.28
N GLU A 118 6.27 24.02 24.17
CA GLU A 118 7.20 24.98 24.75
C GLU A 118 6.99 26.40 24.20
N GLU A 119 6.85 26.55 22.87
CA GLU A 119 6.54 27.83 22.21
C GLU A 119 5.21 28.42 22.68
N ALA A 120 4.21 27.58 22.96
CA ALA A 120 2.92 27.98 23.51
C ALA A 120 2.94 28.24 25.03
N GLY A 121 4.06 27.97 25.73
CA GLY A 121 4.16 28.04 27.18
C GLY A 121 3.35 26.97 27.91
N ALA A 122 3.06 25.84 27.24
CA ALA A 122 2.34 24.71 27.82
C ALA A 122 3.31 23.62 28.31
N ASP A 123 2.82 22.72 29.17
CA ASP A 123 3.59 21.56 29.61
C ASP A 123 3.74 20.54 28.51
N PRO A 124 4.98 20.17 28.10
CA PRO A 124 5.20 19.21 27.01
C PRO A 124 4.60 17.82 27.29
N GLY A 125 4.62 17.37 28.57
CA GLY A 125 4.03 16.09 28.95
C GLY A 125 2.52 16.07 28.84
N GLU A 126 1.85 17.18 29.18
CA GLU A 126 0.40 17.32 28.93
C GLU A 126 0.07 17.36 27.44
N ALA A 127 0.84 18.10 26.65
CA ALA A 127 0.66 18.17 25.21
C ALA A 127 0.82 16.78 24.57
N ARG A 128 1.86 16.01 24.96
CA ARG A 128 2.08 14.62 24.54
C ARG A 128 0.87 13.74 24.84
N ARG A 129 0.32 13.78 26.03
CA ARG A 129 -0.88 13.01 26.43
C ARG A 129 -2.14 13.37 25.63
N ARG A 130 -2.16 14.54 25.01
CA ARG A 130 -3.28 14.99 24.14
C ARG A 130 -3.14 14.55 22.69
N LEU A 131 -1.93 14.18 22.25
CA LEU A 131 -1.71 13.71 20.87
C LEU A 131 -2.65 12.57 20.53
N ALA A 132 -3.32 12.67 19.40
CA ALA A 132 -4.27 11.69 18.92
C ALA A 132 -4.00 11.40 17.44
N GLY A 133 -3.81 10.12 17.13
CA GLY A 133 -3.46 9.74 15.77
C GLY A 133 -3.28 8.24 15.63
N THR A 134 -2.63 7.87 14.53
CA THR A 134 -2.38 6.48 14.17
C THR A 134 -1.09 6.38 13.37
N THR A 135 -0.23 5.46 13.72
CA THR A 135 0.88 5.01 12.86
C THR A 135 0.47 3.73 12.14
N GLN A 136 0.60 3.72 10.81
CA GLN A 136 0.45 2.51 10.01
C GLN A 136 1.82 1.83 9.93
N ASN A 137 1.94 0.69 10.60
CA ASN A 137 3.20 -0.06 10.74
C ASN A 137 2.98 -1.57 10.78
N ASP A 138 1.92 -2.05 10.14
CA ASP A 138 1.71 -3.49 9.92
C ASP A 138 2.79 -4.02 8.99
N ILE A 139 3.78 -4.70 9.56
CA ILE A 139 4.91 -5.21 8.79
C ILE A 139 4.57 -6.49 8.01
N VAL A 140 3.62 -7.29 8.50
CA VAL A 140 3.23 -8.54 7.83
C VAL A 140 2.68 -8.27 6.43
N LYS A 141 1.79 -7.29 6.30
CA LYS A 141 1.25 -6.91 5.00
C LYS A 141 2.32 -6.33 4.06
N GLU A 142 3.42 -5.78 4.60
CA GLU A 142 4.53 -5.29 3.77
C GLU A 142 5.31 -6.42 3.12
N TYR A 143 5.50 -7.54 3.82
CA TYR A 143 6.10 -8.73 3.21
C TYR A 143 5.20 -9.37 2.14
N LEU A 144 3.88 -9.21 2.26
CA LEU A 144 2.91 -9.86 1.39
C LEU A 144 2.54 -9.03 0.16
N SER A 145 2.52 -7.69 0.26
CA SER A 145 1.85 -6.85 -0.73
C SER A 145 2.64 -5.63 -1.15
N ARG A 146 3.00 -4.74 -0.21
CA ARG A 146 3.47 -3.39 -0.53
C ARG A 146 4.99 -3.25 -0.59
N GLY A 147 5.70 -4.09 0.16
CA GLY A 147 7.16 -4.17 0.10
C GLY A 147 7.93 -3.03 0.76
N THR A 148 7.32 -2.15 1.56
CA THR A 148 8.04 -1.09 2.29
C THR A 148 8.58 -1.57 3.64
N HIS A 149 9.18 -2.74 3.67
CA HIS A 149 9.91 -3.32 4.81
C HIS A 149 11.41 -3.04 4.71
N VAL A 150 12.13 -3.05 5.81
CA VAL A 150 13.59 -2.96 5.88
C VAL A 150 14.14 -4.20 6.57
N PHE A 151 13.67 -4.47 7.78
CA PHE A 151 14.14 -5.52 8.65
C PHE A 151 13.31 -6.80 8.53
N GLY A 152 13.85 -7.91 8.99
CA GLY A 152 13.13 -9.18 9.11
C GLY A 152 11.99 -9.13 10.13
N PRO A 153 11.13 -10.19 10.15
CA PRO A 153 9.95 -10.19 11.01
C PRO A 153 10.20 -9.98 12.50
N GLY A 154 11.22 -10.60 13.05
CA GLY A 154 11.56 -10.48 14.48
C GLY A 154 11.90 -9.04 14.90
N PRO A 155 12.93 -8.40 14.32
CA PRO A 155 13.24 -6.99 14.57
C PRO A 155 12.08 -6.03 14.31
N SER A 156 11.30 -6.28 13.26
CA SER A 156 10.13 -5.44 12.95
C SER A 156 9.04 -5.54 14.01
N LEU A 157 8.72 -6.74 14.51
CA LEU A 157 7.79 -6.92 15.63
C LEU A 157 8.31 -6.26 16.90
N ARG A 158 9.62 -6.31 17.15
CA ARG A 158 10.22 -5.61 18.29
C ARG A 158 9.99 -4.11 18.22
N LEU A 159 10.24 -3.47 17.08
CA LEU A 159 9.97 -2.04 16.90
C LEU A 159 8.49 -1.70 17.17
N ILE A 160 7.56 -2.57 16.73
CA ILE A 160 6.12 -2.41 16.99
C ILE A 160 5.82 -2.54 18.50
N THR A 161 6.35 -3.54 19.17
CA THR A 161 6.10 -3.75 20.62
C THR A 161 6.68 -2.63 21.46
N ASP A 162 7.85 -2.13 21.12
CA ASP A 162 8.48 -0.99 21.79
C ASP A 162 7.65 0.29 21.64
N MET A 163 7.10 0.55 20.44
CA MET A 163 6.17 1.66 20.20
C MET A 163 4.87 1.51 21.01
N ILE A 164 4.31 0.29 21.07
CA ILE A 164 3.09 0.02 21.84
C ILE A 164 3.34 0.33 23.32
N ALA A 165 4.43 -0.18 23.90
CA ALA A 165 4.77 0.03 25.29
C ALA A 165 4.94 1.53 25.61
N TYR A 166 5.62 2.29 24.74
CA TYR A 166 5.78 3.72 24.88
C TYR A 166 4.45 4.48 24.80
N THR A 167 3.64 4.19 23.78
CA THR A 167 2.43 4.96 23.52
C THR A 167 1.33 4.72 24.55
N VAL A 168 1.22 3.53 25.12
CA VAL A 168 0.24 3.22 26.17
C VAL A 168 0.46 4.12 27.40
N THR A 169 1.71 4.45 27.71
CA THR A 169 2.05 5.30 28.88
C THR A 169 2.13 6.78 28.53
N GLU A 170 2.83 7.13 27.46
CA GLU A 170 3.20 8.52 27.15
C GLU A 170 2.19 9.22 26.23
N ILE A 171 1.58 8.48 25.29
CA ILE A 171 0.65 9.02 24.31
C ILE A 171 -0.67 8.20 24.30
N PRO A 172 -1.43 8.16 25.39
CA PRO A 172 -2.52 7.19 25.59
C PRO A 172 -3.70 7.32 24.63
N ARG A 173 -3.76 8.35 23.79
CA ARG A 173 -4.78 8.54 22.76
C ARG A 173 -4.30 8.15 21.35
N TRP A 174 -3.05 7.69 21.21
CA TRP A 174 -2.47 7.24 19.97
C TRP A 174 -2.79 5.78 19.68
N ASN A 175 -2.99 5.43 18.42
CA ASN A 175 -3.07 4.05 17.95
C ASN A 175 -1.69 3.66 17.42
N PRO A 176 -0.89 2.90 18.18
CA PRO A 176 0.51 2.63 17.85
C PRO A 176 0.70 1.67 16.70
N ILE A 177 -0.36 0.96 16.33
CA ILE A 177 -0.39 0.08 15.17
C ILE A 177 -1.73 0.19 14.44
N ASN A 178 -1.65 0.05 13.13
CA ASN A 178 -2.79 -0.03 12.25
C ASN A 178 -2.65 -1.27 11.36
N ILE A 179 -3.35 -2.35 11.75
CA ILE A 179 -3.33 -3.62 11.03
C ILE A 179 -4.14 -3.46 9.74
N CYS A 180 -3.58 -3.86 8.63
CA CYS A 180 -4.02 -3.40 7.33
C CYS A 180 -4.48 -4.54 6.42
N SER A 181 -5.80 -4.73 6.25
CA SER A 181 -6.36 -5.60 5.21
C SER A 181 -6.43 -4.93 3.84
N TYR A 182 -6.36 -3.59 3.76
CA TYR A 182 -6.44 -2.84 2.51
C TYR A 182 -5.48 -3.37 1.43
N HIS A 183 -4.19 -3.44 1.74
CA HIS A 183 -3.20 -3.91 0.78
C HIS A 183 -3.26 -5.42 0.52
N LEU A 184 -3.84 -6.22 1.43
CA LEU A 184 -4.07 -7.63 1.18
C LEU A 184 -5.13 -7.81 0.09
N GLN A 185 -6.22 -7.03 0.12
CA GLN A 185 -7.23 -7.05 -0.93
C GLN A 185 -6.63 -6.59 -2.28
N GLU A 186 -5.79 -5.57 -2.28
CA GLU A 186 -5.05 -5.14 -3.48
C GLU A 186 -4.14 -6.24 -4.02
N ALA A 187 -3.56 -7.06 -3.16
CA ALA A 187 -2.78 -8.24 -3.55
C ALA A 187 -3.64 -9.44 -3.98
N GLY A 188 -4.96 -9.30 -3.96
CA GLY A 188 -5.91 -10.32 -4.43
C GLY A 188 -6.56 -11.15 -3.32
N ALA A 189 -6.45 -10.76 -2.04
CA ALA A 189 -7.12 -11.46 -0.96
C ALA A 189 -8.64 -11.52 -1.16
N THR A 190 -9.20 -12.68 -0.86
CA THR A 190 -10.65 -12.85 -0.70
C THR A 190 -11.09 -12.28 0.65
N PRO A 191 -12.40 -12.00 0.87
CA PRO A 191 -12.90 -11.56 2.18
C PRO A 191 -12.49 -12.46 3.35
N VAL A 192 -12.46 -13.78 3.16
CA VAL A 192 -11.99 -14.76 4.17
C VAL A 192 -10.50 -14.58 4.47
N GLN A 193 -9.67 -14.42 3.43
CA GLN A 193 -8.23 -14.19 3.60
C GLN A 193 -7.94 -12.85 4.28
N GLU A 194 -8.68 -11.80 3.95
CA GLU A 194 -8.55 -10.51 4.64
C GLU A 194 -8.81 -10.62 6.14
N LEU A 195 -9.92 -11.28 6.52
CA LEU A 195 -10.27 -11.54 7.92
C LEU A 195 -9.17 -12.35 8.62
N ALA A 196 -8.81 -13.50 8.05
CA ALA A 196 -7.87 -14.43 8.67
C ALA A 196 -6.46 -13.83 8.81
N TYR A 197 -5.92 -13.24 7.75
CA TYR A 197 -4.54 -12.74 7.76
C TYR A 197 -4.39 -11.51 8.66
N SER A 198 -5.38 -10.60 8.65
CA SER A 198 -5.35 -9.43 9.53
C SER A 198 -5.48 -9.81 11.00
N LEU A 199 -6.38 -10.73 11.34
CA LEU A 199 -6.56 -11.17 12.73
C LEU A 199 -5.38 -12.03 13.22
N SER A 200 -4.79 -12.87 12.35
CA SER A 200 -3.54 -13.57 12.68
C SER A 200 -2.37 -12.60 12.89
N THR A 201 -2.30 -11.52 12.13
CA THR A 201 -1.32 -10.44 12.37
C THR A 201 -1.56 -9.77 13.72
N ALA A 202 -2.82 -9.45 14.06
CA ALA A 202 -3.18 -8.89 15.36
C ALA A 202 -2.78 -9.83 16.51
N THR A 203 -3.00 -11.13 16.34
CA THR A 203 -2.59 -12.17 17.30
C THR A 203 -1.08 -12.16 17.50
N ALA A 204 -0.30 -12.17 16.42
CA ALA A 204 1.17 -12.14 16.52
C ALA A 204 1.69 -10.89 17.23
N VAL A 205 1.08 -9.74 16.98
CA VAL A 205 1.44 -8.48 17.65
C VAL A 205 1.12 -8.55 19.14
N LEU A 206 -0.08 -9.01 19.53
CA LEU A 206 -0.47 -9.12 20.95
C LEU A 206 0.37 -10.17 21.69
N ASP A 207 0.63 -11.31 21.07
CA ASP A 207 1.50 -12.35 21.62
C ASP A 207 2.93 -11.80 21.85
N ALA A 208 3.45 -11.01 20.88
CA ALA A 208 4.75 -10.36 21.02
C ALA A 208 4.78 -9.31 22.15
N VAL A 209 3.71 -8.53 22.33
CA VAL A 209 3.58 -7.58 23.45
C VAL A 209 3.59 -8.30 24.78
N VAL A 210 2.85 -9.40 24.91
CA VAL A 210 2.82 -10.22 26.12
C VAL A 210 4.20 -10.84 26.39
N ALA A 211 4.84 -11.38 25.37
CA ALA A 211 6.17 -12.00 25.48
C ALA A 211 7.27 -11.00 25.85
N ALA A 212 7.21 -9.77 25.33
CA ALA A 212 8.17 -8.71 25.64
C ALA A 212 8.11 -8.25 27.10
N GLY A 213 6.95 -8.39 27.77
CA GLY A 213 6.78 -8.05 29.19
C GLY A 213 6.98 -6.57 29.54
N GLN A 214 7.02 -5.67 28.54
CA GLN A 214 7.18 -4.23 28.75
C GLN A 214 5.88 -3.55 29.18
N VAL A 215 4.73 -4.16 28.89
CA VAL A 215 3.39 -3.68 29.28
C VAL A 215 2.86 -4.55 30.41
N PRO A 216 2.43 -3.96 31.56
CA PRO A 216 1.80 -4.71 32.63
C PRO A 216 0.54 -5.45 32.14
N GLN A 217 0.29 -6.65 32.69
CA GLN A 217 -0.86 -7.49 32.28
C GLN A 217 -2.21 -6.76 32.47
N GLU A 218 -2.35 -5.95 33.49
CA GLU A 218 -3.53 -5.13 33.76
C GLU A 218 -3.77 -4.06 32.69
N SER A 219 -2.74 -3.63 31.97
CA SER A 219 -2.81 -2.64 30.87
C SER A 219 -3.01 -3.27 29.50
N LEU A 220 -3.07 -4.61 29.39
CA LEU A 220 -3.27 -5.27 28.09
C LEU A 220 -4.60 -4.86 27.42
N GLY A 221 -5.63 -4.61 28.21
CA GLY A 221 -6.91 -4.07 27.70
C GLY A 221 -6.75 -2.70 27.03
N ASP A 222 -5.86 -1.84 27.54
CA ASP A 222 -5.56 -0.55 26.92
C ASP A 222 -4.81 -0.73 25.59
N VAL A 223 -3.89 -1.69 25.50
CA VAL A 223 -3.23 -2.07 24.25
C VAL A 223 -4.27 -2.50 23.21
N VAL A 224 -5.13 -3.47 23.55
CA VAL A 224 -6.22 -3.97 22.67
C VAL A 224 -7.11 -2.80 22.24
N GLY A 225 -7.49 -1.92 23.17
CA GLY A 225 -8.28 -0.74 22.91
C GLY A 225 -7.60 0.30 22.01
N ARG A 226 -6.29 0.18 21.74
CA ARG A 226 -5.53 1.08 20.85
C ARG A 226 -5.05 0.41 19.57
N ILE A 227 -5.20 -0.89 19.41
CA ILE A 227 -5.05 -1.51 18.08
C ILE A 227 -6.15 -0.97 17.17
N SER A 228 -5.75 -0.43 16.05
CA SER A 228 -6.65 -0.01 14.98
C SER A 228 -6.45 -0.85 13.74
N PHE A 229 -7.45 -0.86 12.87
CA PHE A 229 -7.41 -1.58 11.61
C PHE A 229 -7.55 -0.60 10.44
N PHE A 230 -7.03 -0.97 9.30
CA PHE A 230 -7.22 -0.24 8.05
C PHE A 230 -7.74 -1.21 6.98
N ALA A 231 -9.03 -1.11 6.74
CA ALA A 231 -9.74 -2.04 5.88
C ALA A 231 -9.91 -1.49 4.45
N ASN A 232 -10.35 -2.37 3.57
CA ASN A 232 -10.77 -2.06 2.23
C ASN A 232 -12.21 -2.54 2.01
N ALA A 233 -12.89 -1.96 1.02
CA ALA A 233 -14.20 -2.42 0.57
C ALA A 233 -14.31 -2.29 -0.94
N GLY A 234 -14.64 -3.37 -1.61
CA GLY A 234 -14.89 -3.39 -3.05
C GLY A 234 -16.36 -3.13 -3.39
N VAL A 235 -16.66 -3.11 -4.69
CA VAL A 235 -17.99 -2.79 -5.23
C VAL A 235 -19.09 -3.78 -4.84
N ARG A 236 -18.74 -5.00 -4.40
CA ARG A 236 -19.70 -6.00 -3.89
C ARG A 236 -20.15 -5.64 -2.47
N PHE A 237 -20.76 -4.47 -2.32
CA PHE A 237 -20.97 -3.78 -1.04
C PHE A 237 -21.72 -4.58 0.04
N VAL A 238 -22.62 -5.51 -0.34
CA VAL A 238 -23.31 -6.37 0.64
C VAL A 238 -22.34 -7.36 1.28
N GLU A 239 -21.49 -8.02 0.49
CA GLU A 239 -20.47 -8.95 0.98
C GLU A 239 -19.42 -8.21 1.83
N GLU A 240 -18.99 -7.05 1.38
CA GLU A 240 -18.03 -6.20 2.08
C GLU A 240 -18.60 -5.70 3.42
N MET A 241 -19.85 -5.29 3.46
CA MET A 241 -20.54 -4.95 4.70
C MET A 241 -20.59 -6.13 5.68
N CYS A 242 -20.90 -7.33 5.19
CA CYS A 242 -20.88 -8.55 6.02
C CYS A 242 -19.47 -8.88 6.51
N LYS A 243 -18.43 -8.61 5.71
CA LYS A 243 -17.03 -8.74 6.13
C LYS A 243 -16.72 -7.80 7.32
N MET A 244 -17.15 -6.54 7.29
CA MET A 244 -16.94 -5.63 8.42
C MET A 244 -17.66 -6.12 9.69
N ARG A 245 -18.87 -6.67 9.58
CA ARG A 245 -19.57 -7.28 10.71
C ARG A 245 -18.86 -8.53 11.23
N ALA A 246 -18.30 -9.34 10.33
CA ALA A 246 -17.49 -10.50 10.72
C ALA A 246 -16.20 -10.10 11.46
N PHE A 247 -15.54 -9.00 11.04
CA PHE A 247 -14.40 -8.42 11.79
C PHE A 247 -14.80 -8.03 13.21
N VAL A 248 -15.94 -7.36 13.38
CA VAL A 248 -16.44 -6.95 14.71
C VAL A 248 -16.62 -8.16 15.61
N GLN A 249 -17.28 -9.21 15.11
CA GLN A 249 -17.53 -10.44 15.87
C GLN A 249 -16.22 -11.18 16.22
N LEU A 250 -15.39 -11.43 15.23
CA LEU A 250 -14.13 -12.18 15.41
C LEU A 250 -13.15 -11.47 16.34
N TRP A 251 -13.07 -10.14 16.26
CA TRP A 251 -12.21 -9.35 17.13
C TRP A 251 -12.68 -9.37 18.59
N ASP A 252 -13.98 -9.24 18.82
CA ASP A 252 -14.56 -9.33 20.16
C ASP A 252 -14.31 -10.70 20.79
N GLU A 253 -14.59 -11.78 20.06
CA GLU A 253 -14.32 -13.16 20.49
C GLU A 253 -12.82 -13.39 20.77
N LEU A 254 -11.94 -13.05 19.83
CA LEU A 254 -10.50 -13.24 19.96
C LEU A 254 -9.93 -12.55 21.20
N THR A 255 -10.30 -11.27 21.41
CA THR A 255 -9.74 -10.47 22.49
C THR A 255 -10.30 -10.86 23.86
N GLN A 256 -11.52 -11.36 23.90
CA GLN A 256 -12.11 -11.90 25.12
C GLN A 256 -11.54 -13.28 25.47
N GLU A 257 -11.54 -14.21 24.50
CA GLU A 257 -11.21 -15.61 24.76
C GLU A 257 -9.71 -15.86 24.94
N ARG A 258 -8.87 -15.27 24.07
CA ARG A 258 -7.41 -15.47 24.12
C ARG A 258 -6.70 -14.55 25.09
N TYR A 259 -7.11 -13.28 25.19
CA TYR A 259 -6.40 -12.27 25.97
C TYR A 259 -7.13 -11.87 27.27
N GLY A 260 -8.34 -12.37 27.51
CA GLY A 260 -9.08 -12.14 28.74
C GLY A 260 -9.55 -10.69 28.96
N VAL A 261 -9.64 -9.88 27.92
CA VAL A 261 -10.08 -8.48 28.03
C VAL A 261 -11.56 -8.42 28.34
N GLN A 262 -11.93 -7.85 29.48
CA GLN A 262 -13.33 -7.87 29.96
C GLN A 262 -14.14 -6.65 29.52
N ASP A 263 -13.53 -5.47 29.40
CA ASP A 263 -14.26 -4.24 29.01
C ASP A 263 -14.65 -4.25 27.50
N PRO A 264 -15.96 -4.27 27.17
CA PRO A 264 -16.40 -4.24 25.79
C PRO A 264 -15.95 -2.99 25.01
N LYS A 265 -15.64 -1.88 25.73
CA LYS A 265 -15.11 -0.68 25.07
C LYS A 265 -13.69 -0.88 24.55
N GLN A 266 -12.88 -1.66 25.25
CA GLN A 266 -11.53 -2.02 24.84
C GLN A 266 -11.55 -3.05 23.71
N ARG A 267 -12.50 -3.99 23.69
CA ARG A 267 -12.68 -4.99 22.64
C ARG A 267 -13.32 -4.47 21.36
N ARG A 268 -13.73 -3.21 21.30
CA ARG A 268 -14.39 -2.64 20.13
C ARG A 268 -13.48 -2.65 18.92
N PHE A 269 -13.91 -3.30 17.83
CA PHE A 269 -13.24 -3.22 16.54
C PHE A 269 -13.28 -1.78 16.01
N ARG A 270 -12.11 -1.17 15.81
CA ARG A 270 -11.98 0.21 15.33
C ARG A 270 -11.16 0.22 14.06
N TYR A 271 -11.76 0.72 12.99
CA TYR A 271 -11.06 0.77 11.72
C TYR A 271 -11.27 2.09 10.98
N GLY A 272 -10.22 2.49 10.26
CA GLY A 272 -10.32 3.39 9.13
C GLY A 272 -10.46 2.59 7.85
N VAL A 273 -10.86 3.23 6.79
CA VAL A 273 -11.00 2.61 5.48
C VAL A 273 -10.56 3.55 4.37
N GLN A 274 -9.87 2.99 3.39
CA GLN A 274 -9.86 3.50 2.02
C GLN A 274 -10.61 2.49 1.18
N VAL A 275 -11.59 2.95 0.40
CA VAL A 275 -12.31 2.06 -0.50
C VAL A 275 -11.45 1.70 -1.70
N ASN A 276 -11.84 0.65 -2.42
CA ASN A 276 -11.00 -0.05 -3.38
C ASN A 276 -10.61 0.79 -4.61
N SER A 277 -9.36 1.28 -4.66
CA SER A 277 -8.84 1.96 -5.84
C SER A 277 -8.52 1.02 -7.01
N LEU A 278 -8.15 -0.25 -6.77
CA LEU A 278 -7.93 -1.24 -7.83
C LEU A 278 -9.19 -1.63 -8.61
N GLY A 279 -10.38 -1.37 -8.06
CA GLY A 279 -11.65 -1.54 -8.75
C GLY A 279 -11.96 -0.43 -9.74
N LEU A 280 -11.22 0.67 -9.70
CA LEU A 280 -11.39 1.80 -10.60
C LEU A 280 -10.81 1.46 -11.98
N THR A 281 -11.46 1.98 -13.02
CA THR A 281 -11.07 1.70 -14.40
C THR A 281 -10.67 2.97 -15.12
N GLU A 282 -9.71 2.84 -16.03
CA GLU A 282 -9.34 3.89 -16.98
C GLU A 282 -10.40 4.04 -18.08
N ALA A 283 -11.00 2.91 -18.49
CA ALA A 283 -12.11 2.91 -19.44
C ALA A 283 -13.37 3.46 -18.76
N GLN A 284 -14.00 4.46 -19.39
CA GLN A 284 -15.20 5.14 -18.88
C GLN A 284 -15.02 5.59 -17.40
N PRO A 285 -14.03 6.44 -17.11
CA PRO A 285 -13.60 6.75 -15.73
C PRO A 285 -14.67 7.49 -14.90
N GLU A 286 -15.65 8.12 -15.53
CA GLU A 286 -16.83 8.70 -14.85
C GLU A 286 -17.63 7.68 -14.07
N ASN A 287 -17.62 6.40 -14.47
CA ASN A 287 -18.28 5.31 -13.73
C ASN A 287 -17.60 5.02 -12.38
N ASN A 288 -16.37 5.48 -12.18
CA ASN A 288 -15.67 5.29 -10.92
C ASN A 288 -16.34 6.03 -9.75
N VAL A 289 -17.04 7.13 -10.01
CA VAL A 289 -17.82 7.85 -8.98
C VAL A 289 -18.87 6.92 -8.35
N GLN A 290 -19.63 6.19 -9.18
CA GLN A 290 -20.64 5.24 -8.71
C GLN A 290 -20.01 4.06 -7.96
N ARG A 291 -18.86 3.56 -8.42
CA ARG A 291 -18.11 2.50 -7.72
C ARG A 291 -17.71 2.95 -6.32
N ILE A 292 -17.08 4.13 -6.21
CA ILE A 292 -16.66 4.74 -4.94
C ILE A 292 -17.84 4.92 -3.98
N VAL A 293 -19.00 5.36 -4.48
CA VAL A 293 -20.21 5.52 -3.65
C VAL A 293 -20.69 4.16 -3.12
N LEU A 294 -20.77 3.12 -3.96
CA LEU A 294 -21.17 1.77 -3.54
C LEU A 294 -20.21 1.18 -2.51
N GLU A 295 -18.93 1.34 -2.73
CA GLU A 295 -17.87 0.89 -1.81
C GLU A 295 -17.94 1.63 -0.46
N MET A 296 -18.25 2.93 -0.49
CA MET A 296 -18.46 3.72 0.72
C MET A 296 -19.70 3.27 1.50
N LEU A 297 -20.78 2.88 0.82
CA LEU A 297 -21.97 2.32 1.47
C LEU A 297 -21.65 1.04 2.25
N ALA A 298 -20.76 0.19 1.74
CA ALA A 298 -20.33 -1.03 2.43
C ALA A 298 -19.79 -0.80 3.85
N VAL A 299 -19.16 0.34 4.08
CA VAL A 299 -18.48 0.66 5.35
C VAL A 299 -19.23 1.70 6.20
N THR A 300 -20.36 2.19 5.73
CA THR A 300 -21.13 3.23 6.44
C THR A 300 -22.55 2.82 6.80
N LEU A 301 -23.18 1.91 6.03
CA LEU A 301 -24.58 1.51 6.22
C LEU A 301 -24.81 0.75 7.53
N SER A 302 -23.94 -0.19 7.91
CA SER A 302 -24.10 -0.96 9.14
C SER A 302 -23.63 -0.14 10.34
N LYS A 303 -24.55 0.29 11.20
CA LYS A 303 -24.25 1.11 12.38
C LYS A 303 -23.21 0.46 13.29
N ASP A 304 -23.38 -0.84 13.58
CA ASP A 304 -22.53 -1.58 14.52
C ASP A 304 -21.14 -1.89 13.97
N ALA A 305 -20.98 -1.82 12.64
CA ALA A 305 -19.71 -2.06 11.95
C ALA A 305 -19.27 -0.84 11.12
N ARG A 306 -19.74 0.37 11.44
CA ARG A 306 -19.41 1.60 10.71
C ARG A 306 -17.95 2.01 10.92
N ALA A 307 -17.29 2.38 9.83
CA ALA A 307 -15.93 2.91 9.84
C ALA A 307 -15.79 4.16 10.73
N ARG A 308 -14.67 4.28 11.43
CA ARG A 308 -14.34 5.45 12.26
C ARG A 308 -13.74 6.60 11.46
N ALA A 309 -13.07 6.28 10.38
CA ALA A 309 -12.51 7.23 9.45
C ALA A 309 -12.65 6.69 8.03
N VAL A 310 -12.99 7.56 7.10
CA VAL A 310 -13.13 7.19 5.68
C VAL A 310 -12.25 8.12 4.85
N GLN A 311 -11.53 7.54 3.92
CA GLN A 311 -10.90 8.23 2.81
C GLN A 311 -11.32 7.56 1.51
N LEU A 312 -11.51 8.35 0.48
CA LEU A 312 -11.92 7.89 -0.84
C LEU A 312 -10.82 8.17 -1.85
N PRO A 313 -10.56 7.25 -2.79
CA PRO A 313 -9.72 7.55 -3.94
C PRO A 313 -10.34 8.68 -4.78
N ALA A 314 -9.54 9.33 -5.58
CA ALA A 314 -10.10 10.22 -6.59
C ALA A 314 -10.69 9.38 -7.75
N TRP A 315 -11.75 9.87 -8.39
CA TRP A 315 -12.41 9.19 -9.51
C TRP A 315 -11.45 8.86 -10.67
N ASN A 316 -10.42 9.69 -10.84
CA ASN A 316 -9.40 9.59 -11.89
C ASN A 316 -8.07 8.95 -11.41
N GLU A 317 -8.05 8.29 -10.27
CA GLU A 317 -6.83 7.67 -9.73
C GLU A 317 -6.23 6.62 -10.67
N ALA A 318 -7.08 5.93 -11.43
CA ALA A 318 -6.64 4.99 -12.46
C ALA A 318 -5.92 5.65 -13.66
N LEU A 319 -6.08 6.98 -13.83
CA LEU A 319 -5.45 7.75 -14.91
C LEU A 319 -4.10 8.37 -14.48
N GLY A 320 -3.86 8.53 -13.17
CA GLY A 320 -2.65 9.12 -12.62
C GLY A 320 -2.88 9.91 -11.32
N LEU A 321 -1.95 10.80 -10.97
CA LEU A 321 -2.02 11.57 -9.73
C LEU A 321 -3.17 12.60 -9.78
N PRO A 322 -4.09 12.56 -8.80
CA PRO A 322 -5.26 13.43 -8.79
C PRO A 322 -4.90 14.89 -8.48
N ARG A 323 -5.62 15.80 -9.13
CA ARG A 323 -5.52 17.25 -8.85
C ARG A 323 -6.26 17.61 -7.54
N PRO A 324 -6.00 18.77 -6.96
CA PRO A 324 -6.71 19.23 -5.76
C PRO A 324 -8.24 19.30 -5.91
N TRP A 325 -8.75 19.49 -7.14
CA TRP A 325 -10.18 19.48 -7.43
C TRP A 325 -10.77 18.06 -7.32
N ASP A 326 -10.06 17.06 -7.83
CA ASP A 326 -10.48 15.67 -7.79
C ASP A 326 -10.54 15.16 -6.34
N GLN A 327 -9.55 15.52 -5.52
CA GLN A 327 -9.53 15.23 -4.09
C GLN A 327 -10.68 15.94 -3.34
N GLN A 328 -11.01 17.18 -3.72
CA GLN A 328 -12.17 17.88 -3.15
C GLN A 328 -13.47 17.16 -3.47
N TRP A 329 -13.62 16.59 -4.66
CA TRP A 329 -14.81 15.84 -5.03
C TRP A 329 -15.00 14.60 -4.16
N SER A 330 -13.93 13.83 -3.91
CA SER A 330 -13.94 12.71 -2.97
C SER A 330 -14.41 13.12 -1.57
N LEU A 331 -13.99 14.29 -1.09
CA LEU A 331 -14.47 14.84 0.19
C LEU A 331 -15.98 15.18 0.12
N ARG A 332 -16.47 15.76 -0.98
CA ARG A 332 -17.90 16.11 -1.16
C ARG A 332 -18.78 14.88 -1.18
N ILE A 333 -18.37 13.77 -1.80
CA ILE A 333 -19.11 12.49 -1.76
C ILE A 333 -19.40 12.10 -0.30
N GLN A 334 -18.39 12.16 0.57
CA GLN A 334 -18.54 11.84 1.99
C GLN A 334 -19.52 12.79 2.69
N GLN A 335 -19.41 14.09 2.43
CA GLN A 335 -20.25 15.11 3.05
C GLN A 335 -21.71 15.00 2.62
N VAL A 336 -21.99 14.73 1.33
CA VAL A 336 -23.34 14.47 0.84
C VAL A 336 -23.96 13.28 1.58
N LEU A 337 -23.24 12.16 1.69
CA LEU A 337 -23.76 10.99 2.40
C LEU A 337 -23.99 11.24 3.89
N ALA A 338 -23.09 11.98 4.56
CA ALA A 338 -23.16 12.21 5.99
C ALA A 338 -24.21 13.28 6.40
N TYR A 339 -24.41 14.30 5.57
CA TYR A 339 -25.18 15.48 5.97
C TYR A 339 -26.51 15.65 5.21
N GLU A 340 -26.62 15.13 3.99
CA GLU A 340 -27.84 15.25 3.18
C GLU A 340 -28.73 14.00 3.26
N SER A 341 -28.15 12.82 3.62
CA SER A 341 -28.94 11.61 3.83
C SER A 341 -29.37 11.43 5.30
N ASP A 342 -30.30 10.52 5.53
CA ASP A 342 -30.79 10.11 6.83
C ASP A 342 -30.00 8.97 7.49
N LEU A 343 -28.87 8.56 6.87
CA LEU A 343 -28.03 7.42 7.30
C LEU A 343 -27.68 7.44 8.79
N LEU A 344 -27.42 8.63 9.35
CA LEU A 344 -27.00 8.80 10.74
C LEU A 344 -28.16 8.93 11.73
N GLU A 345 -29.41 8.83 11.27
CA GLU A 345 -30.62 9.01 12.07
C GLU A 345 -31.26 7.70 12.53
N HIS A 346 -30.81 6.57 11.98
CA HIS A 346 -31.42 5.26 12.18
C HIS A 346 -30.51 4.32 12.98
N GLU A 347 -31.16 3.38 13.70
CA GLU A 347 -30.50 2.21 14.26
C GLU A 347 -30.03 1.28 13.13
N ASP A 348 -29.39 0.14 13.47
CA ASP A 348 -28.88 -0.77 12.46
C ASP A 348 -30.03 -1.34 11.61
N ILE A 349 -30.11 -0.88 10.35
CA ILE A 349 -31.17 -1.27 9.40
C ILE A 349 -31.07 -2.73 8.94
N PHE A 350 -30.00 -3.43 9.29
CA PHE A 350 -29.79 -4.86 8.96
C PHE A 350 -30.04 -5.78 10.16
N ALA A 351 -30.44 -5.24 11.33
CA ALA A 351 -30.77 -6.08 12.50
C ALA A 351 -31.87 -7.08 12.16
N GLY A 352 -31.62 -8.38 12.44
CA GLY A 352 -32.55 -9.47 12.13
C GLY A 352 -32.64 -9.87 10.66
N SER A 353 -31.76 -9.39 9.80
CA SER A 353 -31.68 -9.84 8.41
C SER A 353 -31.04 -11.22 8.33
N THR A 354 -31.84 -12.26 8.04
CA THR A 354 -31.34 -13.64 7.92
C THR A 354 -30.29 -13.83 6.81
N VAL A 355 -30.36 -13.02 5.75
CA VAL A 355 -29.37 -13.04 4.67
C VAL A 355 -28.02 -12.50 5.14
N VAL A 356 -28.03 -11.38 5.85
CA VAL A 356 -26.80 -10.78 6.40
C VAL A 356 -26.18 -11.70 7.46
N GLU A 357 -27.00 -12.21 8.38
CA GLU A 357 -26.56 -13.13 9.44
C GLU A 357 -25.94 -14.42 8.87
N ALA A 358 -26.57 -15.02 7.85
CA ALA A 358 -26.02 -16.21 7.18
C ALA A 358 -24.68 -15.93 6.49
N LYS A 359 -24.55 -14.77 5.80
CA LYS A 359 -23.29 -14.40 5.13
C LYS A 359 -22.19 -14.07 6.13
N VAL A 360 -22.50 -13.41 7.24
CA VAL A 360 -21.54 -13.17 8.33
C VAL A 360 -21.06 -14.49 8.93
N ALA A 361 -21.98 -15.43 9.21
CA ALA A 361 -21.62 -16.74 9.75
C ALA A 361 -20.71 -17.55 8.81
N GLU A 362 -20.96 -17.50 7.48
CA GLU A 362 -20.10 -18.11 6.47
C GLU A 362 -18.68 -17.53 6.51
N LEU A 363 -18.56 -16.21 6.51
CA LEU A 363 -17.28 -15.51 6.56
C LEU A 363 -16.51 -15.79 7.86
N VAL A 364 -17.20 -15.79 9.00
CA VAL A 364 -16.62 -16.12 10.31
C VAL A 364 -16.08 -17.54 10.33
N ALA A 365 -16.86 -18.52 9.84
CA ALA A 365 -16.43 -19.92 9.79
C ALA A 365 -15.20 -20.09 8.90
N GLY A 366 -15.21 -19.53 7.68
CA GLY A 366 -14.07 -19.61 6.78
C GLY A 366 -12.81 -18.92 7.33
N ALA A 367 -12.97 -17.78 7.99
CA ALA A 367 -11.84 -17.08 8.61
C ALA A 367 -11.24 -17.89 9.78
N LYS A 368 -12.05 -18.49 10.63
CA LYS A 368 -11.58 -19.36 11.74
C LYS A 368 -10.83 -20.59 11.22
N GLU A 369 -11.30 -21.22 10.14
CA GLU A 369 -10.61 -22.34 9.51
C GLU A 369 -9.22 -21.92 8.99
N GLU A 370 -9.12 -20.79 8.30
CA GLU A 370 -7.86 -20.31 7.76
C GLU A 370 -6.91 -19.82 8.86
N MET A 371 -7.42 -19.16 9.91
CA MET A 371 -6.63 -18.80 11.10
C MET A 371 -6.07 -20.03 11.81
N ALA A 372 -6.86 -21.09 11.96
CA ALA A 372 -6.41 -22.36 12.56
C ALA A 372 -5.30 -23.02 11.71
N ARG A 373 -5.39 -22.92 10.38
CA ARG A 373 -4.34 -23.39 9.47
C ARG A 373 -3.03 -22.62 9.65
N ILE A 374 -3.11 -21.29 9.74
CA ILE A 374 -1.95 -20.44 10.00
C ILE A 374 -1.33 -20.75 11.38
N GLU A 375 -2.15 -20.92 12.40
CA GLU A 375 -1.67 -21.27 13.75
C GLU A 375 -0.98 -22.64 13.79
N ALA A 376 -1.51 -23.63 13.07
CA ALA A 376 -0.89 -24.95 12.94
C ALA A 376 0.48 -24.92 12.22
N MET A 377 0.76 -23.87 11.44
CA MET A 377 2.08 -23.65 10.81
C MET A 377 3.09 -22.98 11.75
N GLY A 378 2.68 -22.54 12.93
CA GLY A 378 3.50 -21.79 13.88
C GLY A 378 3.15 -20.29 13.94
N GLY A 379 2.05 -19.88 13.35
CA GLY A 379 1.56 -18.51 13.31
C GLY A 379 1.85 -17.77 12.02
N VAL A 380 1.45 -16.50 11.97
CA VAL A 380 1.50 -15.69 10.74
C VAL A 380 2.92 -15.42 10.25
N ILE A 381 3.89 -15.33 11.15
CA ILE A 381 5.30 -15.09 10.78
C ILE A 381 5.87 -16.30 10.01
N GLU A 382 5.69 -17.52 10.55
CA GLU A 382 6.09 -18.75 9.86
C GLU A 382 5.33 -18.94 8.53
N ALA A 383 4.07 -18.55 8.49
CA ALA A 383 3.28 -18.58 7.25
C ALA A 383 3.76 -17.57 6.20
N VAL A 384 4.37 -16.44 6.61
CA VAL A 384 5.08 -15.50 5.72
C VAL A 384 6.41 -16.10 5.26
N GLU A 385 7.23 -16.59 6.20
CA GLU A 385 8.58 -17.10 5.93
C GLU A 385 8.56 -18.39 5.09
N SER A 386 7.53 -19.23 5.23
CA SER A 386 7.30 -20.37 4.35
C SER A 386 6.81 -20.00 2.94
N GLY A 387 6.42 -18.73 2.73
CA GLY A 387 5.83 -18.26 1.48
C GLY A 387 4.35 -18.66 1.27
N TYR A 388 3.70 -19.34 2.24
CA TYR A 388 2.33 -19.80 2.13
C TYR A 388 1.34 -18.67 1.83
N LEU A 389 1.35 -17.61 2.64
CA LEU A 389 0.42 -16.49 2.49
C LEU A 389 0.62 -15.77 1.14
N LYS A 390 1.86 -15.53 0.77
CA LYS A 390 2.18 -14.86 -0.50
C LYS A 390 1.72 -15.68 -1.71
N SER A 391 1.94 -16.98 -1.70
CA SER A 391 1.47 -17.88 -2.76
C SER A 391 -0.04 -17.93 -2.87
N ALA A 392 -0.74 -17.94 -1.74
CA ALA A 392 -2.21 -17.92 -1.70
C ALA A 392 -2.78 -16.61 -2.28
N LEU A 393 -2.17 -15.46 -1.97
CA LEU A 393 -2.57 -14.17 -2.54
C LEU A 393 -2.33 -14.10 -4.05
N VAL A 394 -1.17 -14.54 -4.52
CA VAL A 394 -0.86 -14.59 -5.96
C VAL A 394 -1.87 -15.48 -6.69
N ALA A 395 -2.22 -16.63 -6.13
CA ALA A 395 -3.19 -17.57 -6.71
C ALA A 395 -4.61 -16.99 -6.77
N SER A 396 -5.08 -16.36 -5.69
CA SER A 396 -6.43 -15.76 -5.66
C SER A 396 -6.54 -14.55 -6.59
N HIS A 397 -5.48 -13.75 -6.72
CA HIS A 397 -5.43 -12.65 -7.68
C HIS A 397 -5.46 -13.16 -9.14
N ALA A 398 -4.67 -14.19 -9.46
CA ALA A 398 -4.67 -14.81 -10.78
C ALA A 398 -6.05 -15.36 -11.14
N GLU A 399 -6.75 -16.02 -10.20
CA GLU A 399 -8.11 -16.50 -10.39
C GLU A 399 -9.11 -15.38 -10.63
N ARG A 400 -9.05 -14.28 -9.86
CA ARG A 400 -9.90 -13.11 -10.08
C ARG A 400 -9.70 -12.54 -11.48
N ARG A 401 -8.47 -12.37 -11.94
CA ARG A 401 -8.18 -11.89 -13.30
C ARG A 401 -8.73 -12.83 -14.36
N ARG A 402 -8.50 -14.13 -14.22
CA ARG A 402 -9.03 -15.15 -15.13
C ARG A 402 -10.56 -15.07 -15.26
N ARG A 403 -11.28 -14.85 -14.15
CA ARG A 403 -12.74 -14.70 -14.15
C ARG A 403 -13.22 -13.46 -14.91
N ILE A 404 -12.47 -12.35 -14.77
CA ILE A 404 -12.76 -11.11 -15.53
C ILE A 404 -12.45 -11.30 -17.02
N GLU A 405 -11.29 -11.87 -17.37
CA GLU A 405 -10.89 -12.18 -18.76
C GLU A 405 -11.90 -13.12 -19.43
N ALA A 406 -12.37 -14.13 -18.73
CA ALA A 406 -13.41 -15.05 -19.20
C ALA A 406 -14.84 -14.44 -19.23
N GLY A 407 -15.02 -13.18 -18.81
CA GLY A 407 -16.32 -12.53 -18.76
C GLY A 407 -17.28 -13.09 -17.70
N VAL A 408 -16.82 -13.93 -16.78
CA VAL A 408 -17.62 -14.45 -15.64
C VAL A 408 -17.92 -13.30 -14.68
N ASP A 409 -16.89 -12.54 -14.29
CA ASP A 409 -17.05 -11.32 -13.52
C ASP A 409 -17.12 -10.13 -14.47
N LYS A 410 -18.23 -9.40 -14.42
CA LYS A 410 -18.49 -8.26 -15.30
C LYS A 410 -17.87 -6.98 -14.75
N VAL A 411 -17.15 -6.26 -15.60
CA VAL A 411 -16.60 -4.93 -15.30
C VAL A 411 -17.02 -4.00 -16.45
N VAL A 412 -17.94 -3.08 -16.16
CA VAL A 412 -18.50 -2.14 -17.13
C VAL A 412 -17.39 -1.27 -17.73
N GLY A 413 -17.38 -1.18 -19.05
CA GLY A 413 -16.35 -0.47 -19.80
C GLY A 413 -15.10 -1.28 -20.11
N VAL A 414 -14.87 -2.42 -19.40
CA VAL A 414 -13.69 -3.28 -19.58
C VAL A 414 -14.02 -4.54 -20.36
N ASN A 415 -14.94 -5.38 -19.86
CA ASN A 415 -15.32 -6.62 -20.51
C ASN A 415 -16.81 -6.69 -20.90
N CYS A 416 -17.58 -5.63 -20.63
CA CYS A 416 -18.96 -5.46 -21.08
C CYS A 416 -19.28 -3.98 -21.22
N PHE A 417 -20.29 -3.64 -22.07
CA PHE A 417 -20.72 -2.25 -22.33
C PHE A 417 -19.56 -1.31 -22.71
N GLN A 418 -18.67 -1.76 -23.56
CA GLN A 418 -17.46 -1.03 -23.96
C GLN A 418 -17.73 0.16 -24.88
N GLY A 419 -18.85 0.13 -25.66
CA GLY A 419 -19.24 1.26 -26.51
C GLY A 419 -19.61 2.47 -25.65
N THR A 420 -18.97 3.61 -25.90
CA THR A 420 -19.19 4.87 -25.17
C THR A 420 -18.92 6.07 -26.05
N GLU A 421 -19.55 7.22 -25.72
CA GLU A 421 -19.14 8.52 -26.25
C GLU A 421 -17.85 8.98 -25.53
N PRO A 422 -17.01 9.79 -26.19
CA PRO A 422 -15.81 10.34 -25.54
C PRO A 422 -16.14 11.10 -24.25
N SER A 423 -15.49 10.77 -23.15
CA SER A 423 -15.72 11.45 -21.88
C SER A 423 -15.16 12.88 -21.91
N PRO A 424 -15.97 13.91 -21.62
CA PRO A 424 -15.47 15.27 -21.53
C PRO A 424 -14.50 15.48 -20.35
N LEU A 425 -14.51 14.57 -19.37
CA LEU A 425 -13.60 14.60 -18.21
C LEU A 425 -12.18 14.16 -18.57
N THR A 426 -12.03 13.46 -19.70
CA THR A 426 -10.74 12.95 -20.19
C THR A 426 -10.30 13.62 -21.50
N ALA A 427 -11.09 14.57 -22.01
CA ALA A 427 -10.79 15.27 -23.28
C ALA A 427 -9.44 16.04 -23.25
N ASP A 428 -8.94 16.36 -22.07
CA ASP A 428 -7.69 17.11 -21.85
C ASP A 428 -6.86 16.42 -20.76
N LEU A 429 -6.43 15.18 -21.02
CA LEU A 429 -5.68 14.34 -20.10
C LEU A 429 -4.38 14.99 -19.60
N ASP A 430 -3.71 15.77 -20.46
CA ASP A 430 -2.47 16.46 -20.10
C ASP A 430 -2.68 17.50 -18.97
N THR A 431 -3.92 17.99 -18.81
CA THR A 431 -4.30 18.89 -17.69
C THR A 431 -5.00 18.17 -16.54
N ALA A 432 -5.39 16.92 -16.74
CA ALA A 432 -6.16 16.11 -15.79
C ALA A 432 -5.31 15.43 -14.72
N ILE A 433 -3.99 15.45 -14.86
CA ILE A 433 -3.04 14.76 -13.98
C ILE A 433 -2.09 15.79 -13.38
N HIS A 434 -1.79 15.63 -12.09
CA HIS A 434 -0.78 16.45 -11.42
C HIS A 434 0.62 15.97 -11.82
N VAL A 435 1.41 16.87 -12.40
CA VAL A 435 2.82 16.60 -12.71
C VAL A 435 3.66 17.07 -11.53
N ALA A 436 4.48 16.19 -10.97
CA ALA A 436 5.42 16.54 -9.93
C ALA A 436 6.48 17.54 -10.49
N ASP A 437 6.83 18.52 -9.69
CA ASP A 437 7.88 19.48 -10.04
C ASP A 437 9.21 18.70 -10.25
N PRO A 438 9.85 18.78 -11.42
CA PRO A 438 11.06 18.02 -11.74
C PRO A 438 12.24 18.30 -10.81
N ASP A 439 12.31 19.51 -10.22
CA ASP A 439 13.42 19.93 -9.36
C ASP A 439 13.25 19.54 -7.88
N VAL A 440 12.18 18.81 -7.53
CA VAL A 440 11.88 18.40 -6.14
C VAL A 440 13.00 17.56 -5.55
N GLU A 441 13.46 16.57 -6.30
CA GLU A 441 14.50 15.65 -5.87
C GLU A 441 15.83 16.36 -5.64
N GLU A 442 16.26 17.20 -6.58
CA GLU A 442 17.49 17.96 -6.45
C GLU A 442 17.47 18.85 -5.21
N ARG A 443 16.36 19.60 -5.00
CA ARG A 443 16.19 20.44 -3.81
C ARG A 443 16.18 19.64 -2.50
N ALA A 444 15.58 18.45 -2.48
CA ALA A 444 15.56 17.59 -1.30
C ALA A 444 16.96 17.03 -0.99
N VAL A 445 17.71 16.62 -2.02
CA VAL A 445 19.12 16.19 -1.90
C VAL A 445 19.99 17.30 -1.34
N GLU A 446 19.88 18.51 -1.87
CA GLU A 446 20.61 19.68 -1.37
C GLU A 446 20.22 20.02 0.07
N ALA A 447 18.94 19.93 0.42
CA ALA A 447 18.45 20.24 1.76
C ALA A 447 18.98 19.27 2.81
N VAL A 448 18.96 17.95 2.56
CA VAL A 448 19.48 16.97 3.51
C VAL A 448 21.00 17.05 3.66
N ARG A 449 21.74 17.31 2.58
CA ARG A 449 23.19 17.54 2.66
C ARG A 449 23.52 18.76 3.49
N ARG A 450 22.86 19.88 3.23
CA ARG A 450 23.03 21.13 4.00
C ARG A 450 22.68 20.91 5.48
N TRP A 451 21.61 20.18 5.80
CA TRP A 451 21.24 19.86 7.17
C TRP A 451 22.37 19.12 7.91
N ARG A 452 22.94 18.10 7.28
CA ARG A 452 24.08 17.34 7.84
C ARG A 452 25.32 18.20 7.98
N ASP A 453 25.65 18.98 6.97
CA ASP A 453 26.81 19.88 6.98
C ASP A 453 26.72 20.95 8.09
N GLU A 454 25.55 21.59 8.25
CA GLU A 454 25.30 22.56 9.32
C GLU A 454 25.31 21.95 10.71
N ARG A 455 24.76 20.73 10.86
CA ARG A 455 24.86 19.99 12.13
C ARG A 455 26.31 19.64 12.46
N ASP A 456 27.04 19.12 11.50
CA ASP A 456 28.39 18.59 11.70
C ASP A 456 29.46 19.67 11.77
N ALA A 457 29.16 20.90 11.31
CA ALA A 457 30.02 22.06 11.51
C ALA A 457 30.09 22.51 12.97
N ASP A 458 29.05 22.24 13.76
CA ASP A 458 29.01 22.47 15.20
C ASP A 458 29.52 21.21 15.94
N PRO A 459 30.66 21.30 16.68
CA PRO A 459 31.23 20.16 17.36
C PRO A 459 30.30 19.50 18.39
N ASP A 460 29.50 20.31 19.10
CA ASP A 460 28.59 19.80 20.14
C ASP A 460 27.39 19.09 19.52
N ARG A 461 26.79 19.64 18.46
CA ARG A 461 25.69 19.00 17.71
C ARG A 461 26.15 17.72 17.03
N ARG A 462 27.34 17.71 16.42
CA ARG A 462 27.94 16.52 15.81
C ARG A 462 28.18 15.42 16.87
N ALA A 463 28.69 15.79 18.04
CA ALA A 463 28.89 14.84 19.14
C ALA A 463 27.56 14.27 19.63
N ALA A 464 26.54 15.12 19.83
CA ALA A 464 25.21 14.69 20.25
C ALA A 464 24.58 13.70 19.26
N ALA A 465 24.65 13.97 17.95
CA ALA A 465 24.13 13.05 16.94
C ALA A 465 24.86 11.71 16.92
N ARG A 466 26.20 11.72 17.00
CA ARG A 466 27.00 10.48 17.08
C ARG A 466 26.65 9.68 18.33
N ASP A 467 26.58 10.33 19.50
CA ASP A 467 26.35 9.67 20.79
C ASP A 467 24.91 9.09 20.86
N ALA A 468 23.93 9.78 20.26
CA ALA A 468 22.56 9.29 20.11
C ALA A 468 22.48 8.05 19.20
N LEU A 469 23.19 8.04 18.08
CA LEU A 469 23.27 6.88 17.17
C LEU A 469 23.98 5.68 17.84
N GLU A 470 25.03 5.91 18.61
CA GLU A 470 25.73 4.85 19.35
C GLU A 470 24.83 4.25 20.44
N ARG A 471 24.09 5.10 21.15
CA ARG A 471 23.05 4.65 22.07
C ARG A 471 21.99 3.81 21.37
N LEU A 472 21.48 4.24 20.22
CA LEU A 472 20.50 3.51 19.43
C LEU A 472 21.02 2.12 19.06
N ARG A 473 22.27 1.97 18.60
CA ARG A 473 22.90 0.68 18.32
C ARG A 473 22.99 -0.20 19.54
N THR A 474 23.42 0.36 20.67
CA THR A 474 23.54 -0.35 21.94
C THR A 474 22.19 -0.87 22.43
N ASP A 475 21.18 -0.02 22.41
CA ASP A 475 19.81 -0.39 22.80
C ASP A 475 19.23 -1.41 21.81
N ALA A 476 19.51 -1.30 20.52
CA ALA A 476 19.09 -2.26 19.50
C ALA A 476 19.70 -3.65 19.68
N ALA A 477 20.93 -3.74 20.15
CA ALA A 477 21.61 -5.00 20.46
C ALA A 477 21.15 -5.62 21.80
N SER A 478 20.31 -4.94 22.57
CA SER A 478 19.78 -5.38 23.88
C SER A 478 18.26 -5.57 23.82
N THR A 479 17.59 -5.66 24.96
CA THR A 479 16.11 -5.67 25.09
C THR A 479 15.52 -4.32 25.50
N THR A 480 16.33 -3.26 25.52
CA THR A 480 15.91 -1.91 25.89
C THR A 480 14.93 -1.36 24.85
N ASN A 481 13.90 -0.64 25.30
CA ASN A 481 12.94 0.01 24.42
C ASN A 481 13.60 1.10 23.58
N LEU A 482 13.40 1.06 22.26
CA LEU A 482 14.10 1.92 21.29
C LEU A 482 13.48 3.32 21.12
N MET A 483 12.29 3.58 21.67
CA MET A 483 11.64 4.89 21.49
C MET A 483 12.43 6.03 22.10
N ALA A 484 12.99 5.84 23.31
CA ALA A 484 13.77 6.90 23.97
C ALA A 484 15.03 7.28 23.17
N ALA A 485 15.79 6.28 22.68
CA ALA A 485 16.95 6.51 21.83
C ALA A 485 16.56 7.13 20.48
N SER A 486 15.41 6.76 19.91
CA SER A 486 14.92 7.35 18.66
C SER A 486 14.52 8.82 18.83
N ILE A 487 13.88 9.20 19.93
CA ILE A 487 13.55 10.59 20.25
C ILE A 487 14.84 11.42 20.46
N GLU A 488 15.85 10.84 21.13
CA GLU A 488 17.14 11.48 21.29
C GLU A 488 17.84 11.73 19.95
N CYS A 489 17.81 10.74 19.04
CA CYS A 489 18.29 10.91 17.66
C CYS A 489 17.53 12.04 16.93
N ALA A 490 16.21 12.12 17.07
CA ALA A 490 15.40 13.17 16.46
C ALA A 490 15.83 14.58 16.93
N ARG A 491 15.99 14.76 18.25
CA ARG A 491 16.43 16.03 18.86
C ARG A 491 17.88 16.39 18.50
N ALA A 492 18.73 15.38 18.33
CA ALA A 492 20.13 15.57 17.93
C ALA A 492 20.28 15.90 16.43
N GLY A 493 19.20 15.89 15.66
CA GLY A 493 19.19 16.21 14.22
C GLY A 493 19.73 15.09 13.35
N VAL A 494 19.60 13.84 13.77
CA VAL A 494 19.86 12.65 12.97
C VAL A 494 18.88 12.60 11.79
N THR A 495 19.30 12.02 10.66
CA THR A 495 18.44 11.86 9.49
C THR A 495 17.77 10.50 9.44
N THR A 496 16.76 10.38 8.59
CA THR A 496 16.02 9.12 8.36
C THR A 496 16.96 7.99 7.91
N GLY A 497 17.87 8.30 6.98
CA GLY A 497 18.90 7.35 6.54
C GLY A 497 19.84 6.94 7.66
N GLU A 498 20.41 7.91 8.39
CA GLU A 498 21.35 7.63 9.49
C GLU A 498 20.71 6.78 10.61
N TRP A 499 19.45 7.06 10.99
CA TRP A 499 18.71 6.26 11.98
C TRP A 499 18.50 4.83 11.50
N THR A 500 18.09 4.68 10.26
CA THR A 500 17.79 3.36 9.69
C THR A 500 19.06 2.55 9.44
N ASP A 501 20.15 3.20 9.00
CA ASP A 501 21.45 2.53 8.77
C ASP A 501 22.03 2.01 10.08
N ALA A 502 21.93 2.78 11.17
CA ALA A 502 22.33 2.32 12.50
C ALA A 502 21.58 1.04 12.93
N LEU A 503 20.30 0.92 12.57
CA LEU A 503 19.53 -0.30 12.83
C LEU A 503 19.82 -1.41 11.81
N ARG A 504 20.14 -1.10 10.53
CA ARG A 504 20.58 -2.09 9.54
C ARG A 504 21.85 -2.80 9.97
N GLU A 505 22.78 -2.08 10.58
CA GLU A 505 24.02 -2.65 11.13
C GLU A 505 23.75 -3.72 12.20
N VAL A 506 22.68 -3.58 12.99
CA VAL A 506 22.32 -4.50 14.07
C VAL A 506 21.37 -5.61 13.62
N PHE A 507 20.35 -5.27 12.85
CA PHE A 507 19.23 -6.17 12.49
C PHE A 507 19.41 -6.82 11.12
N GLY A 508 20.26 -6.29 10.25
CA GLY A 508 20.37 -6.69 8.84
C GLY A 508 19.18 -6.23 8.01
N GLU A 509 19.23 -6.54 6.71
CA GLU A 509 18.15 -6.32 5.77
C GLU A 509 17.43 -7.63 5.42
N TYR A 510 16.17 -7.54 5.05
CA TYR A 510 15.34 -8.68 4.73
C TYR A 510 14.77 -8.60 3.31
N ARG A 511 14.74 -9.74 2.62
CA ARG A 511 14.07 -9.91 1.32
C ARG A 511 12.94 -10.92 1.45
N ALA A 512 11.73 -10.47 1.17
CA ALA A 512 10.52 -11.30 1.25
C ALA A 512 10.40 -12.26 0.05
N HIS A 513 9.65 -13.35 0.25
CA HIS A 513 9.31 -14.30 -0.81
C HIS A 513 8.44 -13.67 -1.91
N THR A 514 8.67 -14.05 -3.16
CA THR A 514 7.94 -13.52 -4.32
C THR A 514 6.63 -14.27 -4.61
N GLY A 515 6.51 -15.54 -4.20
CA GLY A 515 5.32 -16.38 -4.40
C GLY A 515 5.06 -16.84 -5.84
N VAL A 516 5.83 -16.38 -6.82
CA VAL A 516 5.59 -16.66 -8.24
C VAL A 516 5.84 -18.13 -8.59
N SER A 517 6.92 -18.72 -8.08
CA SER A 517 7.31 -20.10 -8.37
C SER A 517 6.34 -21.15 -7.79
N SER A 518 5.67 -20.83 -6.71
CA SER A 518 4.75 -21.72 -5.98
C SER A 518 3.28 -21.53 -6.34
N ALA A 519 2.95 -20.52 -7.16
CA ALA A 519 1.58 -20.33 -7.63
C ALA A 519 1.12 -21.48 -8.54
N PRO A 520 -0.14 -21.96 -8.42
CA PRO A 520 -0.66 -23.04 -9.27
C PRO A 520 -0.57 -22.69 -10.76
N VAL A 521 -0.21 -23.64 -11.59
CA VAL A 521 -0.14 -23.46 -13.05
C VAL A 521 -1.57 -23.48 -13.61
N ALA A 522 -1.90 -22.51 -14.47
CA ALA A 522 -3.19 -22.49 -15.16
C ALA A 522 -3.30 -23.69 -16.12
N GLY A 523 -4.25 -24.60 -15.88
CA GLY A 523 -4.49 -25.76 -16.75
C GLY A 523 -4.82 -27.08 -16.06
N GLY A 524 -5.01 -27.10 -14.73
CA GLY A 524 -5.56 -28.24 -14.02
C GLY A 524 -7.04 -28.52 -14.42
N PRO A 525 -7.58 -29.75 -14.20
CA PRO A 525 -8.94 -30.11 -14.56
C PRO A 525 -9.93 -29.34 -13.68
N ASP A 526 -10.35 -28.16 -14.13
CA ASP A 526 -11.39 -27.39 -13.45
C ASP A 526 -12.78 -27.94 -13.70
N ARG A 527 -13.50 -28.20 -12.63
CA ARG A 527 -14.94 -28.40 -12.62
C ARG A 527 -15.64 -27.05 -12.88
N MET A 528 -15.60 -26.56 -14.08
CA MET A 528 -16.47 -25.43 -14.46
C MET A 528 -17.69 -25.94 -15.23
N SER A 529 -18.85 -25.52 -14.74
CA SER A 529 -20.13 -25.72 -15.40
C SER A 529 -20.08 -25.18 -16.83
N THR A 530 -20.53 -25.99 -17.76
CA THR A 530 -20.88 -25.62 -19.11
C THR A 530 -22.08 -24.66 -19.05
N ALA A 531 -21.82 -23.36 -19.00
CA ALA A 531 -22.81 -22.35 -19.30
C ALA A 531 -22.59 -21.94 -20.76
N GLU A 532 -23.42 -22.43 -21.65
CA GLU A 532 -23.63 -21.89 -22.99
C GLU A 532 -24.24 -20.49 -22.81
N ASP A 533 -23.43 -19.45 -22.76
CA ASP A 533 -23.90 -18.09 -22.90
C ASP A 533 -22.94 -17.29 -23.80
N SER A 534 -23.51 -16.75 -24.85
CA SER A 534 -22.86 -16.07 -25.97
C SER A 534 -22.14 -14.80 -25.47
N GLY A 535 -20.82 -14.81 -25.44
CA GLY A 535 -19.96 -13.67 -25.13
C GLY A 535 -18.78 -13.96 -24.22
N VAL A 536 -18.48 -15.23 -23.94
CA VAL A 536 -17.29 -15.65 -23.20
C VAL A 536 -16.10 -15.72 -24.15
N THR A 537 -15.06 -14.94 -23.89
CA THR A 537 -13.78 -15.00 -24.63
C THR A 537 -13.13 -16.36 -24.41
N ASP A 538 -12.64 -17.03 -25.48
CA ASP A 538 -11.92 -18.30 -25.41
C ASP A 538 -10.47 -18.09 -24.92
N TRP A 539 -10.31 -17.59 -23.71
CA TRP A 539 -9.00 -17.33 -23.11
C TRP A 539 -8.07 -18.57 -23.07
N ARG A 540 -8.66 -19.80 -23.09
CA ARG A 540 -7.89 -21.06 -23.10
C ARG A 540 -7.30 -21.31 -24.48
N GLY A 541 -8.08 -21.07 -25.52
CA GLY A 541 -7.59 -21.11 -26.90
C GLY A 541 -6.52 -20.06 -27.12
N GLU A 542 -6.75 -18.82 -26.70
CA GLU A 542 -5.75 -17.75 -26.76
C GLU A 542 -4.44 -18.09 -26.03
N LEU A 543 -4.52 -18.63 -24.81
CA LEU A 543 -3.32 -19.07 -24.08
C LEU A 543 -2.60 -20.24 -24.76
N ALA A 544 -3.34 -21.17 -25.39
CA ALA A 544 -2.76 -22.26 -26.16
C ALA A 544 -2.02 -21.72 -27.41
N ASP A 545 -2.58 -20.75 -28.10
CA ASP A 545 -1.95 -20.09 -29.26
C ASP A 545 -0.67 -19.39 -28.85
N VAL A 546 -0.67 -18.69 -27.71
CA VAL A 546 0.54 -18.04 -27.18
C VAL A 546 1.60 -19.08 -26.78
N ARG A 547 1.22 -20.20 -26.13
CA ARG A 547 2.13 -21.31 -25.81
C ARG A 547 2.79 -21.87 -27.06
N ASP A 548 2.00 -22.04 -28.11
CA ASP A 548 2.51 -22.53 -29.39
C ASP A 548 3.44 -21.52 -30.07
N ALA A 549 3.19 -20.22 -29.92
CA ALA A 549 4.07 -19.18 -30.41
C ALA A 549 5.40 -19.13 -29.64
N VAL A 550 5.35 -19.22 -28.30
CA VAL A 550 6.55 -19.30 -27.43
C VAL A 550 7.41 -20.50 -27.80
N ARG A 551 6.78 -21.69 -27.91
CA ARG A 551 7.48 -22.93 -28.27
C ARG A 551 8.14 -22.81 -29.63
N ARG A 552 7.39 -22.42 -30.70
CA ARG A 552 7.93 -22.27 -32.06
C ARG A 552 9.11 -21.31 -32.11
N THR A 553 8.97 -20.14 -31.45
CA THR A 553 10.09 -19.18 -31.42
C THR A 553 11.30 -19.72 -30.71
N GLY A 554 11.09 -20.48 -29.61
CA GLY A 554 12.18 -21.17 -28.92
C GLY A 554 12.86 -22.24 -29.79
N ASP A 555 12.07 -23.04 -30.53
CA ASP A 555 12.58 -24.05 -31.48
C ASP A 555 13.41 -23.39 -32.61
N GLU A 556 12.93 -22.24 -33.15
CA GLU A 556 13.64 -21.46 -34.19
C GLU A 556 14.97 -20.88 -33.65
N LEU A 557 15.03 -20.49 -32.39
CA LEU A 557 16.24 -19.97 -31.75
C LEU A 557 17.13 -21.05 -31.13
N GLY A 558 16.64 -22.31 -31.04
CA GLY A 558 17.35 -23.42 -30.44
C GLY A 558 17.49 -23.36 -28.92
N THR A 559 16.59 -22.59 -28.24
CA THR A 559 16.63 -22.41 -26.79
C THR A 559 15.21 -22.14 -26.23
N HIS A 560 15.04 -22.32 -24.92
CA HIS A 560 13.81 -21.85 -24.24
C HIS A 560 13.80 -20.33 -24.11
N LEU A 561 12.65 -19.70 -24.38
CA LEU A 561 12.55 -18.26 -24.24
C LEU A 561 12.59 -17.86 -22.75
N ARG A 562 13.52 -16.99 -22.38
CA ARG A 562 13.70 -16.46 -21.02
C ARG A 562 13.20 -15.03 -20.94
N PHE A 563 12.36 -14.79 -19.96
CA PHE A 563 11.77 -13.49 -19.69
C PHE A 563 12.14 -13.00 -18.29
N LEU A 564 12.97 -11.95 -18.21
CA LEU A 564 13.23 -11.29 -16.94
C LEU A 564 12.15 -10.26 -16.64
N VAL A 565 11.51 -10.39 -15.50
CA VAL A 565 10.59 -9.40 -14.95
C VAL A 565 11.28 -8.66 -13.80
N GLY A 566 11.57 -7.38 -14.01
CA GLY A 566 12.30 -6.52 -13.07
C GLY A 566 11.47 -5.39 -12.52
N LYS A 567 11.74 -5.02 -11.25
CA LYS A 567 11.16 -3.83 -10.61
C LYS A 567 12.28 -2.93 -10.11
N PRO A 568 12.71 -1.96 -10.92
CA PRO A 568 13.73 -1.01 -10.50
C PRO A 568 13.19 0.01 -9.51
N GLY A 569 14.05 0.52 -8.62
CA GLY A 569 13.72 1.55 -7.64
C GLY A 569 12.98 1.02 -6.41
N LEU A 570 12.43 1.92 -5.61
CA LEU A 570 11.80 1.60 -4.32
C LEU A 570 10.34 1.18 -4.40
N ASP A 571 9.71 1.23 -5.57
CA ASP A 571 8.31 0.82 -5.73
C ASP A 571 8.11 -0.66 -5.37
N GLY A 572 7.44 -0.88 -4.25
CA GLY A 572 7.19 -2.22 -3.71
C GLY A 572 5.90 -2.89 -4.20
N HIS A 573 5.06 -2.20 -4.98
CA HIS A 573 3.80 -2.78 -5.50
C HIS A 573 4.09 -3.88 -6.53
N SER A 574 4.27 -5.12 -6.05
CA SER A 574 4.71 -6.25 -6.87
C SER A 574 3.57 -6.94 -7.64
N ASN A 575 2.31 -6.67 -7.30
CA ASN A 575 1.16 -7.43 -7.79
C ASN A 575 1.09 -7.52 -9.33
N GLY A 576 1.28 -6.40 -10.04
CA GLY A 576 1.27 -6.37 -11.50
C GLY A 576 2.40 -7.20 -12.11
N ALA A 577 3.63 -7.04 -11.59
CA ALA A 577 4.79 -7.80 -12.03
C ALA A 577 4.62 -9.31 -11.78
N GLU A 578 4.06 -9.69 -10.63
CA GLU A 578 3.79 -11.08 -10.26
C GLU A 578 2.77 -11.71 -11.21
N GLN A 579 1.69 -11.00 -11.57
CA GLN A 579 0.69 -11.51 -12.52
C GLN A 579 1.27 -11.68 -13.93
N VAL A 580 2.11 -10.75 -14.38
CA VAL A 580 2.83 -10.87 -15.64
C VAL A 580 3.79 -12.07 -15.59
N ALA A 581 4.54 -12.24 -14.51
CA ALA A 581 5.46 -13.36 -14.32
C ALA A 581 4.74 -14.71 -14.29
N VAL A 582 3.62 -14.82 -13.58
CA VAL A 582 2.77 -16.03 -13.57
C VAL A 582 2.23 -16.34 -14.96
N ARG A 583 1.69 -15.34 -15.68
CA ARG A 583 1.16 -15.55 -17.02
C ARG A 583 2.26 -15.93 -18.02
N ALA A 584 3.44 -15.31 -17.95
CA ALA A 584 4.57 -15.66 -18.79
C ALA A 584 5.02 -17.12 -18.56
N ARG A 585 5.10 -17.56 -17.29
CA ARG A 585 5.34 -18.96 -16.94
C ARG A 585 4.28 -19.89 -17.54
N ASP A 586 3.00 -19.52 -17.37
CA ASP A 586 1.88 -20.30 -17.88
C ASP A 586 1.86 -20.34 -19.42
N ALA A 587 2.37 -19.31 -20.09
CA ALA A 587 2.59 -19.26 -21.54
C ALA A 587 3.82 -20.05 -22.02
N GLY A 588 4.65 -20.59 -21.12
CA GLY A 588 5.79 -21.42 -21.44
C GLY A 588 7.15 -20.72 -21.48
N PHE A 589 7.24 -19.47 -21.03
CA PHE A 589 8.52 -18.81 -20.81
C PHE A 589 9.24 -19.37 -19.58
N GLU A 590 10.55 -19.43 -19.62
CA GLU A 590 11.40 -19.51 -18.44
C GLU A 590 11.47 -18.10 -17.82
N VAL A 591 10.87 -17.93 -16.63
CA VAL A 591 10.71 -16.60 -16.00
C VAL A 591 11.78 -16.38 -14.96
N VAL A 592 12.55 -15.28 -15.11
CA VAL A 592 13.48 -14.77 -14.12
C VAL A 592 12.80 -13.62 -13.39
N TYR A 593 12.41 -13.83 -12.12
CA TYR A 593 11.78 -12.79 -11.29
C TYR A 593 12.53 -12.66 -9.96
N GLN A 594 13.24 -11.55 -9.78
CA GLN A 594 14.11 -11.30 -8.63
C GLN A 594 13.40 -10.52 -7.50
N GLY A 595 12.11 -10.20 -7.66
CA GLY A 595 11.34 -9.43 -6.68
C GLY A 595 11.43 -7.92 -6.93
N ILE A 596 11.48 -7.15 -5.83
CA ILE A 596 11.38 -5.70 -5.81
C ILE A 596 12.69 -5.03 -5.37
N ARG A 597 12.79 -3.71 -5.52
CA ARG A 597 13.90 -2.85 -5.09
C ARG A 597 15.23 -3.21 -5.74
N LEU A 598 15.17 -3.42 -7.03
CA LEU A 598 16.38 -3.67 -7.80
C LEU A 598 16.99 -2.34 -8.28
N THR A 599 18.30 -2.25 -8.31
CA THR A 599 18.96 -1.18 -9.05
C THR A 599 18.98 -1.49 -10.55
N PRO A 600 19.07 -0.49 -11.43
CA PRO A 600 19.27 -0.72 -12.86
C PRO A 600 20.43 -1.69 -13.15
N GLU A 601 21.55 -1.56 -12.42
CA GLU A 601 22.73 -2.41 -12.57
C GLU A 601 22.45 -3.88 -12.19
N GLN A 602 21.64 -4.11 -11.15
CA GLN A 602 21.25 -5.48 -10.76
C GLN A 602 20.38 -6.13 -11.83
N ILE A 603 19.45 -5.36 -12.44
CA ILE A 603 18.61 -5.86 -13.54
C ILE A 603 19.47 -6.21 -14.76
N VAL A 604 20.42 -5.33 -15.12
CA VAL A 604 21.33 -5.56 -16.24
C VAL A 604 22.21 -6.79 -15.97
N ALA A 605 22.79 -6.90 -14.77
CA ALA A 605 23.60 -8.05 -14.39
C ALA A 605 22.82 -9.37 -14.47
N ALA A 606 21.57 -9.38 -14.00
CA ALA A 606 20.70 -10.55 -14.09
C ALA A 606 20.34 -10.88 -15.55
N ALA A 607 20.03 -9.87 -16.36
CA ALA A 607 19.69 -10.07 -17.77
C ALA A 607 20.82 -10.73 -18.55
N VAL A 608 22.07 -10.32 -18.28
CA VAL A 608 23.28 -10.89 -18.91
C VAL A 608 23.57 -12.28 -18.34
N ALA A 609 23.54 -12.46 -17.01
CA ALA A 609 23.87 -13.73 -16.37
C ALA A 609 22.89 -14.85 -16.74
N GLU A 610 21.61 -14.55 -16.88
CA GLU A 610 20.56 -15.50 -17.24
C GLU A 610 20.33 -15.61 -18.75
N ASP A 611 21.07 -14.86 -19.57
CA ASP A 611 20.99 -14.88 -21.05
C ASP A 611 19.50 -14.72 -21.49
N VAL A 612 18.85 -13.66 -21.06
CA VAL A 612 17.40 -13.47 -21.27
C VAL A 612 17.10 -12.97 -22.68
N HIS A 613 15.91 -13.28 -23.17
CA HIS A 613 15.45 -12.87 -24.50
C HIS A 613 14.66 -11.56 -24.48
N VAL A 614 14.16 -11.16 -23.30
CA VAL A 614 13.44 -9.90 -23.10
C VAL A 614 13.53 -9.47 -21.62
N VAL A 615 13.61 -8.16 -21.40
CA VAL A 615 13.50 -7.55 -20.07
C VAL A 615 12.20 -6.78 -20.00
N GLY A 616 11.33 -7.15 -19.05
CA GLY A 616 10.10 -6.41 -18.71
C GLY A 616 10.27 -5.65 -17.41
N LEU A 617 10.05 -4.34 -17.44
CA LEU A 617 10.14 -3.47 -16.28
C LEU A 617 8.75 -3.08 -15.82
N SER A 618 8.42 -3.28 -14.52
CA SER A 618 7.15 -2.89 -13.92
C SER A 618 7.35 -1.72 -12.98
N ILE A 619 6.77 -0.54 -13.30
CA ILE A 619 6.97 0.71 -12.55
C ILE A 619 5.62 1.42 -12.37
N LEU A 620 5.20 1.65 -11.13
CA LEU A 620 3.93 2.30 -10.78
C LEU A 620 4.12 3.70 -10.14
N SER A 621 5.30 3.96 -9.57
CA SER A 621 5.60 5.18 -8.80
C SER A 621 5.89 6.43 -9.64
N GLY A 622 5.96 6.31 -10.98
CA GLY A 622 6.33 7.42 -11.88
C GLY A 622 7.85 7.62 -12.06
N SER A 623 8.69 6.73 -11.53
CA SER A 623 10.15 6.76 -11.69
C SER A 623 10.64 6.23 -13.06
N HIS A 624 9.73 5.84 -13.95
CA HIS A 624 10.05 5.24 -15.25
C HIS A 624 10.96 6.11 -16.12
N MET A 625 10.78 7.44 -16.11
CA MET A 625 11.61 8.35 -16.90
C MET A 625 13.04 8.50 -16.35
N SER A 626 13.27 8.17 -15.10
CA SER A 626 14.61 8.16 -14.48
C SER A 626 15.31 6.81 -14.64
N LEU A 627 14.62 5.71 -14.37
CA LEU A 627 15.24 4.38 -14.22
C LEU A 627 15.32 3.58 -15.53
N VAL A 628 14.35 3.70 -16.44
CA VAL A 628 14.34 2.95 -17.71
C VAL A 628 15.51 3.31 -18.61
N PRO A 629 15.88 4.61 -18.79
CA PRO A 629 17.05 4.98 -19.57
C PRO A 629 18.37 4.39 -19.04
N GLU A 630 18.50 4.24 -17.72
CA GLU A 630 19.67 3.64 -17.09
C GLU A 630 19.77 2.14 -17.42
N VAL A 631 18.66 1.40 -17.37
CA VAL A 631 18.64 -0.02 -17.77
C VAL A 631 18.99 -0.17 -19.26
N LEU A 632 18.41 0.67 -20.13
CA LEU A 632 18.71 0.66 -21.57
C LEU A 632 20.20 0.94 -21.84
N THR A 633 20.78 1.87 -21.11
CA THR A 633 22.20 2.22 -21.24
C THR A 633 23.07 1.10 -20.74
N GLY A 634 22.78 0.55 -19.54
CA GLY A 634 23.54 -0.56 -18.98
C GLY A 634 23.52 -1.83 -19.85
N LEU A 635 22.38 -2.18 -20.46
CA LEU A 635 22.31 -3.30 -21.42
C LEU A 635 23.21 -3.07 -22.65
N ARG A 636 23.21 -1.84 -23.20
CA ARG A 636 24.10 -1.48 -24.31
C ARG A 636 25.58 -1.58 -23.93
N GLU A 637 25.96 -1.07 -22.78
CA GLU A 637 27.32 -1.10 -22.26
C GLU A 637 27.77 -2.55 -21.96
N ALA A 638 26.86 -3.41 -21.52
CA ALA A 638 27.11 -4.83 -21.31
C ALA A 638 27.12 -5.66 -22.60
N GLY A 639 26.88 -5.04 -23.77
CA GLY A 639 26.87 -5.73 -25.08
C GLY A 639 25.57 -6.49 -25.37
N ALA A 640 24.53 -6.39 -24.53
CA ALA A 640 23.24 -7.07 -24.71
C ALA A 640 22.27 -6.21 -25.55
N THR A 641 22.72 -5.75 -26.72
CA THR A 641 21.96 -4.84 -27.61
C THR A 641 20.80 -5.49 -28.33
N ASP A 642 20.77 -6.81 -28.37
CA ASP A 642 19.71 -7.66 -28.95
C ASP A 642 18.64 -8.08 -27.95
N VAL A 643 18.74 -7.63 -26.68
CA VAL A 643 17.74 -7.87 -25.63
C VAL A 643 16.76 -6.68 -25.59
N PRO A 644 15.54 -6.83 -26.10
CA PRO A 644 14.56 -5.76 -26.06
C PRO A 644 14.06 -5.50 -24.64
N VAL A 645 13.74 -4.22 -24.36
CA VAL A 645 13.13 -3.80 -23.10
C VAL A 645 11.67 -3.42 -23.35
N ILE A 646 10.77 -3.98 -22.55
CA ILE A 646 9.37 -3.60 -22.48
C ILE A 646 9.07 -3.01 -21.11
N VAL A 647 8.11 -2.09 -21.04
CA VAL A 647 7.78 -1.39 -19.80
C VAL A 647 6.28 -1.50 -19.55
N GLY A 648 5.90 -1.83 -18.31
CA GLY A 648 4.50 -1.87 -17.87
C GLY A 648 4.28 -1.02 -16.63
N GLY A 649 3.11 -0.37 -16.52
CA GLY A 649 2.75 0.43 -15.35
C GLY A 649 1.75 1.55 -15.65
N ILE A 650 1.55 2.44 -14.68
CA ILE A 650 0.77 3.67 -14.88
C ILE A 650 1.68 4.69 -15.57
N ILE A 651 1.66 4.70 -16.90
CA ILE A 651 2.57 5.50 -17.72
C ILE A 651 1.75 6.45 -18.59
N PRO A 652 1.88 7.77 -18.42
CA PRO A 652 1.21 8.76 -19.27
C PRO A 652 1.58 8.59 -20.75
N ASP A 653 0.65 8.87 -21.65
CA ASP A 653 0.86 8.72 -23.10
C ASP A 653 2.06 9.51 -23.63
N ALA A 654 2.34 10.68 -23.06
CA ALA A 654 3.52 11.49 -23.41
C ALA A 654 4.83 10.76 -23.05
N ASP A 655 4.89 10.20 -21.85
CA ASP A 655 6.06 9.44 -21.38
C ASP A 655 6.20 8.12 -22.15
N ALA A 656 5.10 7.45 -22.47
CA ALA A 656 5.09 6.24 -23.30
C ALA A 656 5.70 6.51 -24.69
N ARG A 657 5.36 7.65 -25.32
CA ARG A 657 6.00 8.07 -26.58
C ARG A 657 7.49 8.30 -26.41
N ARG A 658 7.88 9.02 -25.33
CA ARG A 658 9.28 9.31 -25.04
C ARG A 658 10.10 8.07 -24.75
N LEU A 659 9.56 7.11 -24.02
CA LEU A 659 10.22 5.82 -23.74
C LEU A 659 10.49 5.02 -25.05
N ARG A 660 9.51 5.02 -25.98
CA ARG A 660 9.72 4.39 -27.29
C ARG A 660 10.81 5.09 -28.12
N GLU A 661 10.87 6.42 -28.08
CA GLU A 661 11.98 7.19 -28.72
C GLU A 661 13.35 6.84 -28.13
N LEU A 662 13.43 6.51 -26.83
CA LEU A 662 14.65 6.10 -26.15
C LEU A 662 15.06 4.65 -26.46
N GLY A 663 14.17 3.86 -27.10
CA GLY A 663 14.46 2.49 -27.51
C GLY A 663 13.68 1.41 -26.75
N VAL A 664 12.66 1.76 -25.98
CA VAL A 664 11.75 0.77 -25.39
C VAL A 664 10.92 0.13 -26.49
N ALA A 665 10.90 -1.20 -26.55
CA ALA A 665 10.27 -1.97 -27.61
C ALA A 665 8.72 -1.95 -27.55
N ALA A 666 8.17 -1.96 -26.32
CA ALA A 666 6.73 -1.84 -26.09
C ALA A 666 6.46 -1.22 -24.71
N VAL A 667 5.35 -0.47 -24.61
CA VAL A 667 4.86 0.10 -23.35
C VAL A 667 3.43 -0.37 -23.15
N PHE A 668 3.17 -1.02 -22.01
CA PHE A 668 1.88 -1.53 -21.58
C PHE A 668 1.32 -0.72 -20.43
N THR A 669 0.06 -0.35 -20.50
CA THR A 669 -0.64 0.45 -19.49
C THR A 669 -1.88 -0.30 -19.01
N PRO A 670 -2.65 0.20 -18.03
CA PRO A 670 -3.91 -0.42 -17.64
C PRO A 670 -4.95 -0.55 -18.76
N LYS A 671 -4.76 0.12 -19.90
CA LYS A 671 -5.57 -0.08 -21.13
C LYS A 671 -5.34 -1.47 -21.75
N ASP A 672 -4.15 -2.02 -21.58
CA ASP A 672 -3.73 -3.32 -22.10
C ASP A 672 -4.13 -4.40 -21.10
N PHE A 673 -5.42 -4.74 -21.07
CA PHE A 673 -5.97 -5.60 -20.00
C PHE A 673 -5.69 -7.09 -20.23
N GLY A 674 -5.68 -7.59 -21.47
CA GLY A 674 -5.51 -9.00 -21.83
C GLY A 674 -4.07 -9.48 -21.65
N LEU A 675 -3.78 -10.30 -20.60
CA LEU A 675 -2.43 -10.82 -20.42
C LEU A 675 -1.99 -11.79 -21.52
N ASN A 676 -2.91 -12.48 -22.19
CA ASN A 676 -2.57 -13.33 -23.35
C ASN A 676 -2.11 -12.48 -24.51
N ASP A 677 -2.80 -11.37 -24.80
CA ASP A 677 -2.42 -10.41 -25.86
C ASP A 677 -1.05 -9.80 -25.57
N ILE A 678 -0.79 -9.41 -24.32
CA ILE A 678 0.52 -8.90 -23.89
C ILE A 678 1.60 -9.97 -24.14
N MET A 679 1.39 -11.22 -23.77
CA MET A 679 2.36 -12.29 -23.99
C MET A 679 2.59 -12.55 -25.48
N GLY A 680 1.54 -12.50 -26.30
CA GLY A 680 1.66 -12.59 -27.76
C GLY A 680 2.53 -11.46 -28.33
N GLN A 681 2.32 -10.22 -27.89
CA GLN A 681 3.15 -9.07 -28.28
C GLN A 681 4.60 -9.20 -27.82
N VAL A 682 4.82 -9.76 -26.62
CA VAL A 682 6.19 -10.04 -26.11
C VAL A 682 6.93 -11.02 -27.03
N VAL A 683 6.27 -12.08 -27.50
CA VAL A 683 6.85 -13.01 -28.47
C VAL A 683 7.24 -12.28 -29.77
N GLU A 684 6.36 -11.43 -30.29
CA GLU A 684 6.63 -10.64 -31.51
C GLU A 684 7.78 -9.64 -31.32
N VAL A 685 7.92 -9.06 -30.12
CA VAL A 685 9.06 -8.19 -29.78
C VAL A 685 10.36 -8.99 -29.79
N ILE A 686 10.39 -10.21 -29.24
CA ILE A 686 11.57 -11.08 -29.25
C ILE A 686 11.90 -11.47 -30.70
N ARG A 687 10.92 -11.90 -31.49
CA ARG A 687 11.14 -12.31 -32.89
C ARG A 687 11.78 -11.18 -33.71
N ARG A 688 11.24 -9.95 -33.60
CA ARG A 688 11.82 -8.78 -34.29
C ARG A 688 13.24 -8.47 -33.82
N ALA A 689 13.52 -8.54 -32.53
CA ALA A 689 14.87 -8.29 -32.01
C ALA A 689 15.90 -9.33 -32.48
N ARG A 690 15.45 -10.56 -32.71
CA ARG A 690 16.29 -11.68 -33.19
C ARG A 690 16.26 -11.83 -34.72
N GLY A 691 15.65 -10.92 -35.45
CA GLY A 691 15.60 -10.95 -36.92
C GLY A 691 14.81 -12.12 -37.53
N LEU A 692 13.88 -12.69 -36.75
CA LEU A 692 12.93 -13.69 -37.23
C LEU A 692 11.76 -13.01 -37.94
N ASP A 693 11.27 -13.62 -39.05
CA ASP A 693 10.17 -13.05 -39.79
C ASP A 693 8.93 -12.82 -38.89
N SER A 694 8.38 -11.59 -38.98
CA SER A 694 7.05 -11.31 -38.41
C SER A 694 6.00 -12.12 -39.17
N ARG A 695 5.01 -12.69 -38.48
CA ARG A 695 3.90 -13.37 -39.17
C ARG A 695 3.26 -12.45 -40.22
N PRO A 696 2.88 -12.97 -41.40
CA PRO A 696 1.82 -12.31 -42.18
C PRO A 696 0.53 -12.31 -41.35
N GLU A 697 -0.15 -11.17 -41.31
CA GLU A 697 -1.41 -10.92 -40.63
C GLU A 697 -2.48 -11.97 -40.93
#